data_0736901c483f574d0b0b0a29cfc44639
#
_entry.id   0736901c483f574d0b0b0a29cfc44639
#
_cell.length_a   1.000
_cell.length_b   1.000
_cell.length_c   1.000
_cell.angle_alpha   90.00
_cell.angle_beta   90.00
_cell.angle_gamma   90.00
#
_symmetry.space_group_name_H-M   'P 1'
#
loop_
_entity.id
_entity.type
_entity.pdbx_description
1 polymer ?
#
loop_
_entity_poly.entity_id
_entity_poly.type
_entity_poly.pdbx_seq_one_letter_code
_entity_poly.pdbx_strand_id
1 'polypeptide(L)'
;MRAALCAVRTIKRMSMEAIKGYIEHVIYRNTDNGYTVLNLVCGEDEITCVGFFKTMDQGEMIEAEGSYLSHPVYGEQFKIEQYRIVPPDDAASIERYLGSGAIKGVGEALAARIVKRFGADTYRIIEEEPERLAEVKGISERKAREIAVLVYEKRDAREAMTFLQKYGISNTLSIRIYEAYGMRLYGIMKENPYQLAEDIDGIGFKLADEIAAKTGFHADSDYRIRSGILYVLTQAGAEGHCYLPDDELLQRASTLLEIPAEQCSPQLQNLAMDKKLVIKRPQTEGESNRVYASSYYYAEMNCAKMLHDLNVSASEESMLPSEEEKLRERIGRIEKELDIELDELQRRSVLECIRNGIFILSGGPGTGKTTTINTIIRYFISEGMDILLAAPTGRAAKRMTEATGYEAKTIHRLLELNGAVSEQSKVVRFEKNEENPLEADVLIVDEMSMVDIFLFQALLKAVTVGTRLILVGDVNQLPSVGPGQVLHDLIESGRFPVVILEKIFRQAGESDIVVNAHRIHAGEAIQLNNRSRDFFFLERKDVNVIYKHMIQLILEKLPPYVHAKPYDIQVLTPMRKGKLGVETLNGILQKYLNPPSDHKKEHPTGEGVLREGDKVMQIRNNYQIEWEVVSRYGIPIDKGMGIFNGDTGVVKRIDEYAREVEVEFDEHRTVTYPFAQLDELELAYAVTIHKSQGSEYPAVIMPLLSGPKMLFNRNLLYTGVTRAKSCVTILGSSQTLQEMIDNNDQNRRYTGLDERIRELVF
;
A
#
# COMPACT_ATOMS: atom_id res chain seq x y z
N MET A 1 -22.45 -49.29 26.31
CA MET A 1 -22.67 -49.73 24.93
C MET A 1 -23.98 -49.15 24.44
N ARG A 2 -24.05 -48.37 23.41
CA ARG A 2 -25.13 -47.49 22.88
C ARG A 2 -25.15 -46.11 23.50
N ALA A 3 -24.14 -45.26 23.16
CA ALA A 3 -24.26 -43.79 23.14
C ALA A 3 -23.01 -43.12 22.52
N ALA A 4 -22.46 -43.71 21.45
CA ALA A 4 -21.30 -43.13 20.76
C ALA A 4 -21.39 -43.38 19.23
N LEU A 5 -22.57 -43.10 18.67
CA LEU A 5 -22.79 -43.23 17.22
C LEU A 5 -23.84 -42.19 16.77
N CYS A 6 -23.48 -40.93 16.81
CA CYS A 6 -24.24 -39.90 16.08
C CYS A 6 -23.46 -38.59 16.06
N ALA A 7 -22.36 -38.52 15.34
CA ALA A 7 -21.72 -37.26 14.90
C ALA A 7 -20.71 -37.53 13.78
N VAL A 8 -21.10 -38.32 12.78
CA VAL A 8 -20.45 -38.21 11.47
C VAL A 8 -21.34 -37.34 10.65
N ARG A 9 -21.15 -36.00 10.77
CA ARG A 9 -21.69 -35.07 9.82
C ARG A 9 -21.02 -35.31 8.47
N THR A 10 -21.80 -35.85 7.60
CA THR A 10 -21.57 -36.01 6.17
C THR A 10 -21.01 -34.71 5.61
N ILE A 11 -19.73 -34.69 5.32
CA ILE A 11 -19.16 -33.73 4.36
C ILE A 11 -19.73 -34.17 3.03
N LYS A 12 -20.84 -33.50 2.62
CA LYS A 12 -21.35 -33.58 1.28
C LYS A 12 -20.23 -33.03 0.39
N ARG A 13 -19.49 -33.88 -0.31
CA ARG A 13 -18.67 -33.47 -1.46
C ARG A 13 -19.61 -32.67 -2.35
N MET A 14 -19.37 -31.36 -2.47
CA MET A 14 -20.03 -30.56 -3.47
C MET A 14 -19.67 -31.15 -4.83
N SER A 15 -20.62 -31.82 -5.45
CA SER A 15 -20.47 -32.29 -6.83
C SER A 15 -20.52 -31.05 -7.72
N MET A 16 -19.50 -30.83 -8.52
CA MET A 16 -19.59 -29.85 -9.61
C MET A 16 -20.66 -30.35 -10.59
N GLU A 17 -21.61 -29.50 -10.86
CA GLU A 17 -22.68 -29.76 -11.80
C GLU A 17 -22.49 -28.84 -13.01
N ALA A 18 -22.85 -29.34 -14.20
CA ALA A 18 -22.80 -28.58 -15.43
C ALA A 18 -24.24 -28.19 -15.84
N ILE A 19 -24.44 -26.93 -16.11
CA ILE A 19 -25.72 -26.38 -16.59
C ILE A 19 -25.52 -25.68 -17.94
N LYS A 20 -26.51 -25.74 -18.83
CA LYS A 20 -26.49 -25.04 -20.12
C LYS A 20 -27.79 -24.26 -20.28
N GLY A 21 -27.68 -22.99 -20.53
CA GLY A 21 -28.81 -22.11 -20.68
C GLY A 21 -28.47 -20.76 -21.30
N TYR A 22 -29.46 -19.95 -21.54
CA TYR A 22 -29.28 -18.58 -21.99
C TYR A 22 -29.55 -17.58 -20.84
N ILE A 23 -28.82 -16.46 -20.87
CA ILE A 23 -28.96 -15.40 -19.87
C ILE A 23 -30.22 -14.61 -20.20
N GLU A 24 -31.24 -14.69 -19.35
CA GLU A 24 -32.49 -13.94 -19.49
C GLU A 24 -32.30 -12.50 -19.02
N HIS A 25 -31.83 -12.34 -17.81
CA HIS A 25 -31.57 -11.03 -17.20
C HIS A 25 -30.29 -10.99 -16.41
N VAL A 26 -29.60 -9.87 -16.50
CA VAL A 26 -28.54 -9.52 -15.56
C VAL A 26 -29.14 -8.66 -14.46
N ILE A 27 -29.35 -9.26 -13.28
CA ILE A 27 -29.98 -8.62 -12.13
C ILE A 27 -29.06 -7.55 -11.53
N TYR A 28 -27.79 -7.88 -11.39
CA TYR A 28 -26.79 -6.99 -10.82
C TYR A 28 -25.42 -7.26 -11.44
N ARG A 29 -24.66 -6.19 -11.69
CA ARG A 29 -23.28 -6.30 -12.13
C ARG A 29 -22.44 -5.21 -11.46
N ASN A 30 -21.37 -5.62 -10.81
CA ASN A 30 -20.34 -4.73 -10.36
C ASN A 30 -19.31 -4.56 -11.51
N THR A 31 -19.21 -3.37 -12.06
CA THR A 31 -18.32 -3.05 -13.19
C THR A 31 -16.83 -3.15 -12.83
N ASP A 32 -16.47 -2.97 -11.54
CA ASP A 32 -15.08 -2.91 -11.12
C ASP A 32 -14.44 -4.29 -10.95
N ASN A 33 -15.20 -5.23 -10.39
CA ASN A 33 -14.71 -6.59 -10.14
C ASN A 33 -15.36 -7.67 -11.01
N GLY A 34 -16.37 -7.30 -11.81
CA GLY A 34 -17.10 -8.22 -12.68
C GLY A 34 -18.05 -9.18 -11.96
N TYR A 35 -18.29 -9.02 -10.65
CA TYR A 35 -19.28 -9.83 -9.94
C TYR A 35 -20.66 -9.57 -10.51
N THR A 36 -21.35 -10.64 -10.92
CA THR A 36 -22.64 -10.55 -11.59
C THR A 36 -23.61 -11.55 -10.99
N VAL A 37 -24.83 -11.11 -10.79
CA VAL A 37 -25.99 -11.93 -10.50
C VAL A 37 -26.87 -11.92 -11.73
N LEU A 38 -27.17 -13.09 -12.26
CA LEU A 38 -27.94 -13.23 -13.48
C LEU A 38 -28.96 -14.39 -13.37
N ASN A 39 -29.99 -14.32 -14.16
CA ASN A 39 -30.93 -15.42 -14.35
C ASN A 39 -30.57 -16.18 -15.63
N LEU A 40 -30.39 -17.49 -15.48
CA LEU A 40 -30.11 -18.42 -16.55
C LEU A 40 -31.31 -19.29 -16.79
N VAL A 41 -31.81 -19.33 -18.01
CA VAL A 41 -32.92 -20.23 -18.40
C VAL A 41 -32.37 -21.49 -19.01
N CYS A 42 -32.54 -22.60 -18.29
CA CYS A 42 -32.11 -23.95 -18.67
C CYS A 42 -33.30 -24.81 -19.03
N GLY A 43 -33.70 -24.79 -20.30
CA GLY A 43 -34.94 -25.46 -20.74
C GLY A 43 -36.20 -24.73 -20.25
N GLU A 44 -36.95 -25.34 -19.33
CA GLU A 44 -38.12 -24.73 -18.69
C GLU A 44 -37.80 -24.10 -17.32
N ASP A 45 -36.60 -24.33 -16.78
CA ASP A 45 -36.21 -23.89 -15.45
C ASP A 45 -35.42 -22.59 -15.52
N GLU A 46 -35.74 -21.64 -14.64
CA GLU A 46 -34.99 -20.40 -14.44
C GLU A 46 -34.11 -20.52 -13.17
N ILE A 47 -32.80 -20.39 -13.32
CA ILE A 47 -31.84 -20.57 -12.25
C ILE A 47 -31.12 -19.24 -12.00
N THR A 48 -31.15 -18.74 -10.77
CA THR A 48 -30.38 -17.59 -10.39
C THR A 48 -28.89 -18.02 -10.23
N CYS A 49 -28.04 -17.44 -11.04
CA CYS A 49 -26.59 -17.73 -11.06
C CYS A 49 -25.79 -16.55 -10.53
N VAL A 50 -24.68 -16.85 -9.84
CA VAL A 50 -23.75 -15.86 -9.33
C VAL A 50 -22.31 -16.22 -9.74
N GLY A 51 -21.53 -15.23 -10.13
CA GLY A 51 -20.15 -15.45 -10.56
C GLY A 51 -19.45 -14.14 -10.95
N PHE A 52 -18.22 -14.26 -11.45
CA PHE A 52 -17.45 -13.10 -11.90
C PHE A 52 -17.40 -13.08 -13.43
N PHE A 53 -18.07 -12.09 -14.03
CA PHE A 53 -18.20 -11.98 -15.48
C PHE A 53 -18.17 -10.51 -15.91
N LYS A 54 -17.23 -10.10 -16.73
CA LYS A 54 -17.22 -8.72 -17.29
C LYS A 54 -17.89 -8.61 -18.68
N THR A 55 -17.91 -9.69 -19.43
CA THR A 55 -18.29 -9.68 -20.85
C THR A 55 -19.57 -10.46 -21.18
N MET A 56 -20.31 -10.88 -20.18
CA MET A 56 -21.57 -11.57 -20.41
C MET A 56 -22.73 -10.59 -20.60
N ASP A 57 -23.49 -10.79 -21.65
CA ASP A 57 -24.66 -9.98 -21.97
C ASP A 57 -25.92 -10.83 -21.95
N GLN A 58 -27.05 -10.14 -21.76
CA GLN A 58 -28.39 -10.76 -21.87
C GLN A 58 -28.54 -11.40 -23.26
N GLY A 59 -29.15 -12.58 -23.30
CA GLY A 59 -29.36 -13.36 -24.51
C GLY A 59 -28.19 -14.28 -24.91
N GLU A 60 -27.08 -14.23 -24.23
CA GLU A 60 -25.95 -15.17 -24.49
C GLU A 60 -26.25 -16.56 -23.97
N MET A 61 -25.85 -17.58 -24.75
CA MET A 61 -25.92 -19.00 -24.36
C MET A 61 -24.65 -19.37 -23.64
N ILE A 62 -24.72 -19.95 -22.44
CA ILE A 62 -23.57 -20.41 -21.69
C ILE A 62 -23.70 -21.89 -21.28
N GLU A 63 -22.56 -22.56 -21.25
CA GLU A 63 -22.35 -23.79 -20.48
C GLU A 63 -21.51 -23.43 -19.27
N ALA A 64 -22.03 -23.71 -18.07
CA ALA A 64 -21.41 -23.33 -16.81
C ALA A 64 -21.24 -24.53 -15.90
N GLU A 65 -20.08 -24.63 -15.25
CA GLU A 65 -19.78 -25.61 -14.20
C GLU A 65 -19.71 -24.90 -12.87
N GLY A 66 -20.35 -25.48 -11.85
CA GLY A 66 -20.42 -24.86 -10.55
C GLY A 66 -21.14 -25.70 -9.52
N SER A 67 -21.60 -25.07 -8.46
CA SER A 67 -22.30 -25.72 -7.37
C SER A 67 -23.47 -24.87 -6.86
N TYR A 68 -24.53 -25.55 -6.43
CA TYR A 68 -25.65 -24.89 -5.79
C TYR A 68 -25.30 -24.42 -4.38
N LEU A 69 -25.63 -23.17 -4.09
CA LEU A 69 -25.49 -22.53 -2.78
C LEU A 69 -26.88 -22.07 -2.31
N SER A 70 -27.20 -22.31 -1.05
CA SER A 70 -28.41 -21.77 -0.44
C SER A 70 -28.09 -20.39 0.17
N HIS A 71 -28.65 -19.34 -0.42
CA HIS A 71 -28.52 -17.99 0.11
C HIS A 71 -29.68 -17.71 1.10
N PRO A 72 -29.41 -17.16 2.31
CA PRO A 72 -30.42 -16.97 3.36
C PRO A 72 -31.65 -16.13 2.93
N VAL A 73 -31.44 -15.21 1.98
CA VAL A 73 -32.47 -14.24 1.52
C VAL A 73 -33.00 -14.52 0.13
N TYR A 74 -32.08 -14.92 -0.78
CA TYR A 74 -32.43 -15.09 -2.21
C TYR A 74 -32.66 -16.54 -2.62
N GLY A 75 -32.65 -17.46 -1.63
CA GLY A 75 -32.92 -18.88 -1.89
C GLY A 75 -31.73 -19.62 -2.51
N GLU A 76 -32.01 -20.61 -3.30
CA GLU A 76 -31.03 -21.43 -3.97
C GLU A 76 -30.45 -20.69 -5.18
N GLN A 77 -29.10 -20.60 -5.23
CA GLN A 77 -28.37 -19.96 -6.31
C GLN A 77 -27.28 -20.89 -6.83
N PHE A 78 -27.01 -20.84 -8.11
CA PHE A 78 -25.91 -21.59 -8.72
C PHE A 78 -24.66 -20.74 -8.81
N LYS A 79 -23.61 -21.10 -8.05
CA LYS A 79 -22.33 -20.41 -8.12
C LYS A 79 -21.52 -20.97 -9.28
N ILE A 80 -21.31 -20.16 -10.29
CA ILE A 80 -20.51 -20.50 -11.45
C ILE A 80 -19.03 -20.36 -11.10
N GLU A 81 -18.28 -21.46 -11.27
CA GLU A 81 -16.83 -21.48 -11.07
C GLU A 81 -16.07 -21.42 -12.40
N GLN A 82 -16.62 -22.12 -13.42
CA GLN A 82 -16.12 -22.08 -14.79
C GLN A 82 -17.29 -21.96 -15.77
N TYR A 83 -17.08 -21.29 -16.86
CA TYR A 83 -18.08 -21.17 -17.92
C TYR A 83 -17.44 -21.04 -19.29
N ARG A 84 -18.22 -21.38 -20.32
CA ARG A 84 -17.92 -21.03 -21.70
C ARG A 84 -19.17 -20.48 -22.38
N ILE A 85 -19.01 -19.48 -23.19
CA ILE A 85 -20.09 -18.96 -24.03
C ILE A 85 -20.17 -19.84 -25.28
N VAL A 86 -21.36 -20.33 -25.55
CA VAL A 86 -21.61 -21.20 -26.71
C VAL A 86 -22.33 -20.36 -27.77
N PRO A 87 -21.89 -20.42 -29.06
CA PRO A 87 -22.63 -19.74 -30.10
C PRO A 87 -24.07 -20.26 -30.15
N PRO A 88 -25.06 -19.40 -30.35
CA PRO A 88 -26.44 -19.85 -30.50
C PRO A 88 -26.60 -20.69 -31.75
N ASP A 89 -27.17 -21.91 -31.59
CA ASP A 89 -27.25 -22.92 -32.62
C ASP A 89 -28.55 -22.84 -33.44
N ASP A 90 -29.57 -22.12 -32.94
CA ASP A 90 -30.90 -22.03 -33.54
C ASP A 90 -31.34 -20.56 -33.79
N ALA A 91 -32.28 -20.39 -34.69
CA ALA A 91 -32.75 -19.06 -35.09
C ALA A 91 -33.35 -18.26 -33.92
N ALA A 92 -34.01 -18.91 -32.98
CA ALA A 92 -34.62 -18.22 -31.84
C ALA A 92 -33.54 -17.69 -30.85
N SER A 93 -32.49 -18.46 -30.62
CA SER A 93 -31.34 -18.05 -29.80
C SER A 93 -30.54 -16.91 -30.44
N ILE A 94 -30.40 -16.95 -31.79
CA ILE A 94 -29.75 -15.87 -32.55
C ILE A 94 -30.57 -14.58 -32.44
N GLU A 95 -31.89 -14.67 -32.57
CA GLU A 95 -32.82 -13.53 -32.46
C GLU A 95 -32.70 -12.87 -31.07
N ARG A 96 -32.74 -13.66 -30.00
CA ARG A 96 -32.60 -13.16 -28.61
C ARG A 96 -31.27 -12.48 -28.40
N TYR A 97 -30.18 -13.09 -28.81
CA TYR A 97 -28.85 -12.51 -28.66
C TYR A 97 -28.70 -11.16 -29.39
N LEU A 98 -29.11 -11.10 -30.65
CA LEU A 98 -29.04 -9.85 -31.41
C LEU A 98 -29.99 -8.77 -30.84
N GLY A 99 -31.16 -9.18 -30.30
CA GLY A 99 -32.17 -8.28 -29.75
C GLY A 99 -31.93 -7.83 -28.32
N SER A 100 -31.03 -8.50 -27.57
CA SER A 100 -30.79 -8.27 -26.17
C SER A 100 -30.13 -6.91 -25.84
N GLY A 101 -29.68 -6.15 -26.84
CA GLY A 101 -28.88 -4.95 -26.67
C GLY A 101 -27.36 -5.22 -26.65
N ALA A 102 -26.95 -6.49 -26.75
CA ALA A 102 -25.56 -6.89 -26.85
C ALA A 102 -24.83 -6.26 -28.05
N ILE A 103 -25.58 -6.02 -29.14
CA ILE A 103 -25.07 -5.32 -30.32
C ILE A 103 -25.71 -3.94 -30.39
N LYS A 104 -24.91 -2.91 -30.12
CA LYS A 104 -25.39 -1.52 -30.12
C LYS A 104 -26.06 -1.15 -31.44
N GLY A 105 -27.31 -0.72 -31.36
CA GLY A 105 -28.14 -0.31 -32.51
C GLY A 105 -28.95 -1.44 -33.16
N VAL A 106 -28.93 -2.67 -32.57
CA VAL A 106 -29.82 -3.76 -32.93
C VAL A 106 -30.78 -4.00 -31.75
N GLY A 107 -32.01 -3.56 -31.86
CA GLY A 107 -33.07 -3.88 -30.88
C GLY A 107 -33.88 -5.09 -31.34
N GLU A 108 -34.73 -5.62 -30.45
CA GLU A 108 -35.59 -6.82 -30.65
C GLU A 108 -36.28 -6.84 -32.01
N ALA A 109 -36.99 -5.75 -32.37
CA ALA A 109 -37.70 -5.66 -33.63
C ALA A 109 -36.80 -5.71 -34.89
N LEU A 110 -35.53 -5.30 -34.76
CA LEU A 110 -34.58 -5.38 -35.84
C LEU A 110 -33.95 -6.78 -35.90
N ALA A 111 -33.63 -7.35 -34.74
CA ALA A 111 -33.13 -8.73 -34.62
C ALA A 111 -34.13 -9.73 -35.24
N ALA A 112 -35.44 -9.63 -34.88
CA ALA A 112 -36.49 -10.45 -35.44
C ALA A 112 -36.56 -10.36 -36.98
N ARG A 113 -36.37 -9.16 -37.55
CA ARG A 113 -36.34 -8.99 -39.00
C ARG A 113 -35.12 -9.59 -39.68
N ILE A 114 -33.93 -9.48 -39.04
CA ILE A 114 -32.68 -10.06 -39.52
C ILE A 114 -32.83 -11.59 -39.55
N VAL A 115 -33.22 -12.18 -38.42
CA VAL A 115 -33.33 -13.64 -38.30
C VAL A 115 -34.47 -14.20 -39.15
N LYS A 116 -35.58 -13.47 -39.28
CA LYS A 116 -36.66 -13.85 -40.23
C LYS A 116 -36.17 -13.90 -41.69
N ARG A 117 -35.19 -13.07 -42.06
CA ARG A 117 -34.63 -13.03 -43.41
C ARG A 117 -33.59 -14.12 -43.64
N PHE A 118 -32.70 -14.36 -42.68
CA PHE A 118 -31.52 -15.19 -42.84
C PHE A 118 -31.55 -16.50 -42.07
N GLY A 119 -32.47 -16.65 -41.08
CA GLY A 119 -32.59 -17.86 -40.27
C GLY A 119 -31.33 -18.22 -39.53
N ALA A 120 -30.94 -19.48 -39.51
CA ALA A 120 -29.74 -20.01 -38.92
C ALA A 120 -28.43 -19.47 -39.57
N ASP A 121 -28.51 -19.01 -40.82
CA ASP A 121 -27.36 -18.41 -41.52
C ASP A 121 -27.03 -16.99 -41.10
N THR A 122 -27.76 -16.41 -40.17
CA THR A 122 -27.60 -15.00 -39.77
C THR A 122 -26.16 -14.66 -39.34
N TYR A 123 -25.52 -15.50 -38.53
CA TYR A 123 -24.16 -15.27 -38.13
C TYR A 123 -23.19 -15.34 -39.30
N ARG A 124 -23.30 -16.34 -40.16
CA ARG A 124 -22.50 -16.48 -41.35
C ARG A 124 -22.65 -15.24 -42.27
N ILE A 125 -23.84 -14.74 -42.42
CA ILE A 125 -24.11 -13.53 -43.25
C ILE A 125 -23.50 -12.29 -42.60
N ILE A 126 -23.57 -12.14 -41.26
CA ILE A 126 -22.92 -11.02 -40.53
C ILE A 126 -21.41 -11.08 -40.71
N GLU A 127 -20.82 -12.28 -40.66
CA GLU A 127 -19.38 -12.48 -40.75
C GLU A 127 -18.83 -12.45 -42.16
N GLU A 128 -19.44 -13.15 -43.12
CA GLU A 128 -18.89 -13.34 -44.45
C GLU A 128 -19.44 -12.37 -45.50
N GLU A 129 -20.69 -11.94 -45.34
CA GLU A 129 -21.43 -11.17 -46.32
C GLU A 129 -22.21 -10.00 -45.66
N PRO A 130 -21.54 -9.13 -44.85
CA PRO A 130 -22.29 -8.13 -44.05
C PRO A 130 -23.14 -7.14 -44.87
N GLU A 131 -22.76 -6.88 -46.11
CA GLU A 131 -23.54 -6.02 -47.00
C GLU A 131 -24.98 -6.53 -47.21
N ARG A 132 -25.20 -7.85 -47.14
CA ARG A 132 -26.54 -8.45 -47.27
C ARG A 132 -27.49 -8.10 -46.14
N LEU A 133 -26.94 -7.66 -44.99
CA LEU A 133 -27.80 -7.12 -43.93
C LEU A 133 -28.63 -5.92 -44.39
N ALA A 134 -28.17 -5.18 -45.41
CA ALA A 134 -28.91 -4.09 -46.00
C ALA A 134 -30.15 -4.54 -46.81
N GLU A 135 -30.31 -5.84 -47.08
CA GLU A 135 -31.58 -6.41 -47.60
C GLU A 135 -32.72 -6.30 -46.56
N VAL A 136 -32.39 -6.11 -45.31
CA VAL A 136 -33.36 -5.97 -44.19
C VAL A 136 -33.82 -4.53 -44.04
N LYS A 137 -35.12 -4.30 -44.11
CA LYS A 137 -35.69 -2.95 -43.98
C LYS A 137 -35.27 -2.29 -42.67
N GLY A 138 -34.54 -1.15 -42.77
CA GLY A 138 -34.05 -0.37 -41.64
C GLY A 138 -32.55 -0.54 -41.36
N ILE A 139 -31.81 -1.26 -42.22
CA ILE A 139 -30.38 -1.38 -42.20
C ILE A 139 -29.80 -0.74 -43.47
N SER A 140 -28.97 0.28 -43.30
CA SER A 140 -28.15 0.83 -44.39
C SER A 140 -26.84 0.04 -44.49
N GLU A 141 -26.13 0.11 -45.62
CA GLU A 141 -24.82 -0.52 -45.78
C GLU A 141 -23.82 -0.08 -44.69
N ARG A 142 -23.87 1.20 -44.28
CA ARG A 142 -23.05 1.70 -43.18
C ARG A 142 -23.37 0.99 -41.88
N LYS A 143 -24.67 0.89 -41.54
CA LYS A 143 -25.13 0.21 -40.33
C LYS A 143 -24.82 -1.30 -40.36
N ALA A 144 -24.91 -1.93 -41.53
CA ALA A 144 -24.50 -3.31 -41.73
C ALA A 144 -23.06 -3.57 -41.36
N ARG A 145 -22.16 -2.70 -41.79
CA ARG A 145 -20.71 -2.76 -41.46
C ARG A 145 -20.48 -2.48 -39.97
N GLU A 146 -21.18 -1.50 -39.35
CA GLU A 146 -21.07 -1.23 -37.90
C GLU A 146 -21.51 -2.46 -37.08
N ILE A 147 -22.57 -3.15 -37.45
CA ILE A 147 -23.03 -4.38 -36.80
C ILE A 147 -21.98 -5.49 -36.93
N ALA A 148 -21.41 -5.69 -38.11
CA ALA A 148 -20.39 -6.70 -38.35
C ALA A 148 -19.15 -6.45 -37.49
N VAL A 149 -18.66 -5.21 -37.44
CA VAL A 149 -17.50 -4.84 -36.61
C VAL A 149 -17.74 -5.19 -35.13
N LEU A 150 -18.90 -4.83 -34.57
CA LEU A 150 -19.23 -5.11 -33.17
C LEU A 150 -19.32 -6.62 -32.89
N VAL A 151 -19.85 -7.42 -33.83
CA VAL A 151 -19.92 -8.89 -33.69
C VAL A 151 -18.51 -9.48 -33.73
N TYR A 152 -17.64 -8.99 -34.63
CA TYR A 152 -16.22 -9.41 -34.71
C TYR A 152 -15.48 -9.10 -33.41
N GLU A 153 -15.54 -7.87 -32.91
CA GLU A 153 -14.86 -7.46 -31.68
C GLU A 153 -15.25 -8.34 -30.48
N LYS A 154 -16.52 -8.68 -30.35
CA LYS A 154 -17.00 -9.56 -29.28
C LYS A 154 -16.50 -11.01 -29.44
N ARG A 155 -16.47 -11.52 -30.66
CA ARG A 155 -15.93 -12.85 -30.94
C ARG A 155 -14.45 -12.92 -30.62
N ASP A 156 -13.67 -11.96 -31.10
CA ASP A 156 -12.24 -11.90 -30.89
C ASP A 156 -11.87 -11.82 -29.42
N ALA A 157 -12.62 -11.02 -28.63
CA ALA A 157 -12.46 -10.97 -27.18
C ALA A 157 -12.71 -12.33 -26.51
N ARG A 158 -13.73 -13.07 -26.93
CA ARG A 158 -14.05 -14.41 -26.40
C ARG A 158 -12.99 -15.44 -26.73
N GLU A 159 -12.53 -15.45 -27.98
CA GLU A 159 -11.46 -16.35 -28.42
C GLU A 159 -10.16 -16.07 -27.64
N ALA A 160 -9.83 -14.79 -27.43
CA ALA A 160 -8.69 -14.36 -26.64
C ALA A 160 -8.79 -14.84 -25.17
N MET A 161 -9.94 -14.68 -24.53
CA MET A 161 -10.16 -15.16 -23.16
C MET A 161 -10.04 -16.66 -23.06
N THR A 162 -10.66 -17.40 -23.98
CA THR A 162 -10.58 -18.86 -24.03
C THR A 162 -9.13 -19.32 -24.24
N PHE A 163 -8.40 -18.62 -25.07
CA PHE A 163 -6.97 -18.89 -25.28
C PHE A 163 -6.15 -18.68 -24.01
N LEU A 164 -6.32 -17.53 -23.32
CA LEU A 164 -5.58 -17.20 -22.11
C LEU A 164 -5.91 -18.15 -20.94
N GLN A 165 -7.16 -18.57 -20.81
CA GLN A 165 -7.58 -19.56 -19.81
C GLN A 165 -6.85 -20.91 -19.93
N LYS A 166 -6.50 -21.35 -21.14
CA LYS A 166 -5.70 -22.58 -21.36
C LYS A 166 -4.36 -22.54 -20.65
N TYR A 167 -3.81 -21.34 -20.43
CA TYR A 167 -2.56 -21.12 -19.72
C TYR A 167 -2.76 -20.87 -18.22
N GLY A 168 -4.01 -20.95 -17.72
CA GLY A 168 -4.34 -20.79 -16.30
C GLY A 168 -4.44 -19.32 -15.86
N ILE A 169 -4.62 -18.39 -16.81
CA ILE A 169 -4.82 -16.97 -16.54
C ILE A 169 -6.27 -16.76 -16.12
N SER A 170 -6.49 -16.06 -15.02
CA SER A 170 -7.83 -15.77 -14.51
C SER A 170 -8.61 -14.85 -15.47
N ASN A 171 -9.94 -14.89 -15.40
CA ASN A 171 -10.80 -14.06 -16.23
C ASN A 171 -10.47 -12.57 -16.12
N THR A 172 -10.24 -12.07 -14.91
CA THR A 172 -9.92 -10.66 -14.66
C THR A 172 -8.63 -10.24 -15.34
N LEU A 173 -7.58 -11.08 -15.25
CA LEU A 173 -6.31 -10.82 -15.93
C LEU A 173 -6.42 -10.97 -17.44
N SER A 174 -7.21 -11.93 -17.93
CA SER A 174 -7.46 -12.13 -19.37
C SER A 174 -8.11 -10.90 -20.00
N ILE A 175 -9.05 -10.25 -19.29
CA ILE A 175 -9.68 -9.02 -19.74
C ILE A 175 -8.64 -7.90 -19.86
N ARG A 176 -7.81 -7.68 -18.80
CA ARG A 176 -6.76 -6.66 -18.82
C ARG A 176 -5.74 -6.87 -19.94
N ILE A 177 -5.35 -8.13 -20.17
CA ILE A 177 -4.43 -8.49 -21.26
C ILE A 177 -5.06 -8.14 -22.62
N TYR A 178 -6.33 -8.48 -22.82
CA TYR A 178 -7.03 -8.19 -24.07
C TYR A 178 -7.24 -6.68 -24.27
N GLU A 179 -7.59 -5.93 -23.23
CA GLU A 179 -7.71 -4.46 -23.27
C GLU A 179 -6.38 -3.78 -23.64
N ALA A 180 -5.26 -4.29 -23.13
CA ALA A 180 -3.94 -3.71 -23.41
C ALA A 180 -3.41 -4.04 -24.81
N TYR A 181 -3.62 -5.26 -25.29
CA TYR A 181 -2.98 -5.75 -26.49
C TYR A 181 -3.93 -6.07 -27.65
N GLY A 182 -5.21 -6.27 -27.40
CA GLY A 182 -6.15 -6.75 -28.41
C GLY A 182 -5.66 -8.05 -29.04
N MET A 183 -5.76 -8.18 -30.34
CA MET A 183 -5.31 -9.36 -31.10
C MET A 183 -3.77 -9.57 -31.09
N ARG A 184 -2.99 -8.54 -30.73
CA ARG A 184 -1.52 -8.67 -30.61
C ARG A 184 -1.10 -9.62 -29.48
N LEU A 185 -2.02 -9.94 -28.55
CA LEU A 185 -1.73 -10.84 -27.44
C LEU A 185 -1.19 -12.22 -27.89
N TYR A 186 -1.67 -12.76 -29.01
CA TYR A 186 -1.20 -14.03 -29.53
C TYR A 186 0.28 -14.01 -29.93
N GLY A 187 0.71 -12.89 -30.55
CA GLY A 187 2.11 -12.65 -30.87
C GLY A 187 2.96 -12.55 -29.61
N ILE A 188 2.52 -11.74 -28.63
CA ILE A 188 3.21 -11.56 -27.36
C ILE A 188 3.36 -12.88 -26.60
N MET A 189 2.28 -13.66 -26.49
CA MET A 189 2.31 -14.96 -25.83
C MET A 189 3.26 -15.94 -26.52
N LYS A 190 3.47 -15.82 -27.82
CA LYS A 190 4.34 -16.69 -28.60
C LYS A 190 5.80 -16.19 -28.65
N GLU A 191 6.02 -14.89 -28.65
CA GLU A 191 7.34 -14.29 -28.85
C GLU A 191 8.01 -13.90 -27.54
N ASN A 192 7.26 -13.28 -26.62
CA ASN A 192 7.78 -12.82 -25.31
C ASN A 192 6.67 -12.73 -24.27
N PRO A 193 6.26 -13.84 -23.62
CA PRO A 193 5.23 -13.82 -22.58
C PRO A 193 5.64 -13.02 -21.32
N TYR A 194 6.94 -12.74 -21.12
CA TYR A 194 7.41 -11.93 -19.98
C TYR A 194 7.03 -10.44 -20.12
N GLN A 195 6.69 -9.99 -21.32
CA GLN A 195 6.16 -8.64 -21.52
C GLN A 195 4.86 -8.40 -20.73
N LEU A 196 4.08 -9.46 -20.47
CA LEU A 196 2.90 -9.37 -19.60
C LEU A 196 3.24 -8.87 -18.20
N ALA A 197 4.41 -9.25 -17.66
CA ALA A 197 4.85 -8.80 -16.33
C ALA A 197 5.32 -7.34 -16.32
N GLU A 198 5.73 -6.81 -17.47
CA GLU A 198 6.12 -5.40 -17.60
C GLU A 198 4.90 -4.48 -17.75
N ASP A 199 3.89 -4.90 -18.52
CA ASP A 199 2.82 -4.03 -19.00
C ASP A 199 1.49 -4.20 -18.25
N ILE A 200 1.26 -5.37 -17.59
CA ILE A 200 -0.04 -5.68 -16.97
C ILE A 200 0.06 -5.74 -15.44
N ASP A 201 -0.68 -4.87 -14.77
CA ASP A 201 -0.78 -4.90 -13.32
C ASP A 201 -1.44 -6.18 -12.82
N GLY A 202 -0.81 -6.80 -11.81
CA GLY A 202 -1.24 -8.08 -11.25
C GLY A 202 -0.55 -9.30 -11.88
N ILE A 203 0.24 -9.11 -12.94
CA ILE A 203 1.11 -10.15 -13.49
C ILE A 203 2.56 -9.86 -13.07
N GLY A 204 3.04 -10.58 -12.06
CA GLY A 204 4.46 -10.55 -11.68
C GLY A 204 5.29 -11.57 -12.46
N PHE A 205 6.63 -11.48 -12.33
CA PHE A 205 7.57 -12.41 -12.98
C PHE A 205 7.20 -13.88 -12.79
N LYS A 206 6.84 -14.30 -11.57
CA LYS A 206 6.51 -15.70 -11.27
C LYS A 206 5.33 -16.22 -12.11
N LEU A 207 4.27 -15.44 -12.21
CA LEU A 207 3.11 -15.82 -13.03
C LEU A 207 3.45 -15.81 -14.52
N ALA A 208 4.23 -14.83 -14.98
CA ALA A 208 4.70 -14.78 -16.35
C ALA A 208 5.62 -16.00 -16.68
N ASP A 209 6.45 -16.43 -15.74
CA ASP A 209 7.33 -17.59 -15.87
C ASP A 209 6.52 -18.89 -15.95
N GLU A 210 5.46 -19.03 -15.13
CA GLU A 210 4.52 -20.17 -15.24
C GLU A 210 3.79 -20.21 -16.59
N ILE A 211 3.37 -19.04 -17.08
CA ILE A 211 2.74 -18.91 -18.40
C ILE A 211 3.73 -19.27 -19.49
N ALA A 212 4.97 -18.76 -19.43
CA ALA A 212 6.03 -19.04 -20.39
C ALA A 212 6.38 -20.55 -20.44
N ALA A 213 6.47 -21.21 -19.29
CA ALA A 213 6.68 -22.64 -19.21
C ALA A 213 5.57 -23.44 -19.92
N LYS A 214 4.30 -23.02 -19.77
CA LYS A 214 3.16 -23.67 -20.45
C LYS A 214 3.10 -23.39 -21.94
N THR A 215 3.69 -22.27 -22.39
CA THR A 215 3.81 -21.92 -23.83
C THR A 215 5.02 -22.58 -24.50
N GLY A 216 5.86 -23.29 -23.73
CA GLY A 216 7.01 -24.04 -24.23
C GLY A 216 8.28 -23.19 -24.37
N PHE A 217 8.38 -22.09 -23.64
CA PHE A 217 9.61 -21.29 -23.60
C PHE A 217 10.73 -22.00 -22.88
N HIS A 218 11.95 -21.87 -23.40
CA HIS A 218 13.14 -22.45 -22.79
C HIS A 218 13.54 -21.70 -21.51
N ALA A 219 14.04 -22.47 -20.53
CA ALA A 219 14.45 -21.96 -19.23
C ALA A 219 15.62 -20.97 -19.28
N ASP A 220 16.41 -21.01 -20.35
CA ASP A 220 17.58 -20.17 -20.63
C ASP A 220 17.32 -19.07 -21.65
N SER A 221 16.06 -18.76 -21.96
CA SER A 221 15.74 -17.70 -22.92
C SER A 221 16.16 -16.32 -22.40
N ASP A 222 16.72 -15.51 -23.31
CA ASP A 222 17.14 -14.13 -23.00
C ASP A 222 16.01 -13.30 -22.37
N TYR A 223 14.79 -13.46 -22.82
CA TYR A 223 13.62 -12.77 -22.25
C TYR A 223 13.36 -13.15 -20.79
N ARG A 224 13.51 -14.44 -20.46
CA ARG A 224 13.38 -14.91 -19.07
C ARG A 224 14.45 -14.31 -18.18
N ILE A 225 15.70 -14.34 -18.63
CA ILE A 225 16.84 -13.82 -17.89
C ILE A 225 16.66 -12.31 -17.66
N ARG A 226 16.31 -11.57 -18.67
CA ARG A 226 16.09 -10.11 -18.60
C ARG A 226 14.96 -9.74 -17.64
N SER A 227 13.83 -10.41 -17.75
CA SER A 227 12.68 -10.19 -16.85
C SER A 227 13.01 -10.60 -15.42
N GLY A 228 13.75 -11.68 -15.21
CA GLY A 228 14.23 -12.13 -13.90
C GLY A 228 15.17 -11.12 -13.23
N ILE A 229 16.09 -10.53 -13.97
CA ILE A 229 17.00 -9.48 -13.47
C ILE A 229 16.19 -8.26 -13.02
N LEU A 230 15.25 -7.78 -13.83
CA LEU A 230 14.39 -6.64 -13.48
C LEU A 230 13.52 -6.94 -12.27
N TYR A 231 13.03 -8.17 -12.16
CA TYR A 231 12.27 -8.61 -10.99
C TYR A 231 13.11 -8.59 -9.70
N VAL A 232 14.36 -9.06 -9.76
CA VAL A 232 15.29 -9.00 -8.60
C VAL A 232 15.53 -7.55 -8.18
N LEU A 233 15.71 -6.62 -9.12
CA LEU A 233 15.85 -5.20 -8.81
C LEU A 233 14.57 -4.61 -8.19
N THR A 234 13.39 -5.05 -8.65
CA THR A 234 12.11 -4.65 -8.06
C THR A 234 11.95 -5.17 -6.64
N GLN A 235 12.34 -6.43 -6.39
CA GLN A 235 12.36 -7.00 -5.04
C GLN A 235 13.35 -6.25 -4.13
N ALA A 236 14.54 -5.94 -4.63
CA ALA A 236 15.50 -5.13 -3.89
C ALA A 236 14.93 -3.75 -3.51
N GLY A 237 14.15 -3.14 -4.39
CA GLY A 237 13.40 -1.90 -4.08
C GLY A 237 12.39 -2.07 -2.95
N ALA A 238 11.68 -3.19 -2.89
CA ALA A 238 10.79 -3.52 -1.78
C ALA A 238 11.56 -3.79 -0.46
N GLU A 239 12.83 -4.20 -0.55
CA GLU A 239 13.75 -4.31 0.59
C GLU A 239 14.35 -2.95 1.00
N GLY A 240 14.08 -1.89 0.24
CA GLY A 240 14.53 -0.52 0.48
C GLY A 240 15.78 -0.09 -0.30
N HIS A 241 16.34 -0.95 -1.14
CA HIS A 241 17.50 -0.62 -1.97
C HIS A 241 17.11 0.19 -3.20
N CYS A 242 17.92 1.17 -3.59
CA CYS A 242 17.80 1.85 -4.88
C CYS A 242 18.62 1.15 -5.98
N TYR A 243 19.72 0.46 -5.60
CA TYR A 243 20.53 -0.33 -6.50
C TYR A 243 20.99 -1.63 -5.83
N LEU A 244 21.55 -2.53 -6.61
CA LEU A 244 22.36 -3.65 -6.11
C LEU A 244 23.75 -3.61 -6.73
N PRO A 245 24.79 -4.06 -6.01
CA PRO A 245 26.06 -4.42 -6.62
C PRO A 245 25.87 -5.48 -7.69
N ASP A 246 26.60 -5.43 -8.79
CA ASP A 246 26.41 -6.32 -9.94
C ASP A 246 26.67 -7.80 -9.58
N ASP A 247 27.62 -8.09 -8.71
CA ASP A 247 27.90 -9.42 -8.19
C ASP A 247 26.71 -9.98 -7.36
N GLU A 248 26.16 -9.17 -6.47
CA GLU A 248 24.99 -9.55 -5.68
C GLU A 248 23.74 -9.73 -6.55
N LEU A 249 23.51 -8.81 -7.51
CA LEU A 249 22.39 -8.92 -8.46
C LEU A 249 22.47 -10.21 -9.28
N LEU A 250 23.66 -10.52 -9.82
CA LEU A 250 23.86 -11.73 -10.60
C LEU A 250 23.68 -13.01 -9.77
N GLN A 251 24.11 -13.01 -8.52
CA GLN A 251 23.92 -14.13 -7.60
C GLN A 251 22.42 -14.34 -7.27
N ARG A 252 21.71 -13.26 -6.96
CA ARG A 252 20.25 -13.32 -6.69
C ARG A 252 19.47 -13.76 -7.94
N ALA A 253 19.84 -13.26 -9.12
CA ALA A 253 19.23 -13.66 -10.40
C ALA A 253 19.52 -15.13 -10.73
N SER A 254 20.77 -15.58 -10.56
CA SER A 254 21.15 -16.99 -10.71
C SER A 254 20.34 -17.93 -9.81
N THR A 255 20.13 -17.54 -8.57
CA THR A 255 19.33 -18.30 -7.61
C THR A 255 17.84 -18.33 -7.99
N LEU A 256 17.28 -17.21 -8.45
CA LEU A 256 15.87 -17.10 -8.87
C LEU A 256 15.59 -17.93 -10.12
N LEU A 257 16.49 -17.85 -11.09
CA LEU A 257 16.34 -18.44 -12.43
C LEU A 257 16.85 -19.86 -12.51
N GLU A 258 17.60 -20.33 -11.51
CA GLU A 258 18.27 -21.63 -11.45
C GLU A 258 19.25 -21.83 -12.65
N ILE A 259 19.96 -20.77 -13.04
CA ILE A 259 20.95 -20.78 -14.12
C ILE A 259 22.28 -20.20 -13.64
N PRO A 260 23.44 -20.54 -14.26
CA PRO A 260 24.74 -19.96 -13.91
C PRO A 260 24.75 -18.44 -14.09
N ALA A 261 25.42 -17.72 -13.17
CA ALA A 261 25.54 -16.25 -13.19
C ALA A 261 26.20 -15.72 -14.47
N GLU A 262 27.09 -16.50 -15.09
CA GLU A 262 27.76 -16.17 -16.34
C GLU A 262 26.79 -16.01 -17.50
N GLN A 263 25.65 -16.68 -17.48
CA GLN A 263 24.58 -16.53 -18.47
C GLN A 263 23.75 -15.27 -18.26
N CYS A 264 23.66 -14.79 -17.01
CA CYS A 264 22.96 -13.54 -16.68
C CYS A 264 23.76 -12.30 -17.06
N SER A 265 25.09 -12.35 -16.94
CA SER A 265 25.96 -11.18 -17.10
C SER A 265 25.83 -10.44 -18.45
N PRO A 266 25.76 -11.11 -19.63
CA PRO A 266 25.55 -10.40 -20.89
C PRO A 266 24.23 -9.63 -20.97
N GLN A 267 23.20 -10.09 -20.27
CA GLN A 267 21.89 -9.47 -20.31
C GLN A 267 21.83 -8.13 -19.53
N LEU A 268 22.76 -7.89 -18.61
CA LEU A 268 22.90 -6.57 -17.97
C LEU A 268 23.21 -5.48 -18.99
N GLN A 269 24.13 -5.74 -19.91
CA GLN A 269 24.51 -4.77 -20.94
C GLN A 269 23.35 -4.55 -21.93
N ASN A 270 22.63 -5.61 -22.30
CA ASN A 270 21.48 -5.51 -23.18
C ASN A 270 20.35 -4.66 -22.53
N LEU A 271 20.05 -4.90 -21.25
CA LEU A 271 19.07 -4.12 -20.51
C LEU A 271 19.49 -2.65 -20.33
N ALA A 272 20.80 -2.39 -20.21
CA ALA A 272 21.32 -1.02 -20.16
C ALA A 272 21.15 -0.31 -21.52
N MET A 273 21.40 -0.99 -22.64
CA MET A 273 21.16 -0.45 -23.98
C MET A 273 19.68 -0.14 -24.21
N ASP A 274 18.78 -0.98 -23.68
CA ASP A 274 17.32 -0.77 -23.74
C ASP A 274 16.81 0.26 -22.72
N LYS A 275 17.71 0.89 -21.97
CA LYS A 275 17.38 1.89 -20.92
C LYS A 275 16.45 1.37 -19.83
N LYS A 276 16.39 0.06 -19.61
CA LYS A 276 15.60 -0.56 -18.54
C LYS A 276 16.34 -0.50 -17.20
N LEU A 277 17.68 -0.49 -17.24
CA LEU A 277 18.53 -0.30 -16.07
C LEU A 277 19.70 0.65 -16.38
N VAL A 278 20.37 1.11 -15.32
CA VAL A 278 21.55 1.97 -15.40
C VAL A 278 22.67 1.32 -14.60
N ILE A 279 23.85 1.17 -15.24
CA ILE A 279 25.06 0.65 -14.59
C ILE A 279 25.98 1.83 -14.32
N LYS A 280 26.21 2.14 -13.04
CA LYS A 280 27.16 3.17 -12.60
C LYS A 280 28.45 2.47 -12.15
N ARG A 281 29.57 2.87 -12.74
CA ARG A 281 30.89 2.38 -12.31
C ARG A 281 31.25 3.00 -10.96
N PRO A 282 31.89 2.27 -10.04
CA PRO A 282 32.34 2.81 -8.79
C PRO A 282 33.45 3.84 -9.01
N GLN A 283 33.59 4.76 -8.05
CA GLN A 283 34.70 5.74 -8.07
C GLN A 283 35.99 5.13 -7.52
N THR A 284 35.89 4.08 -6.73
CA THR A 284 37.01 3.38 -6.11
C THR A 284 37.35 2.11 -6.85
N GLU A 285 38.61 1.89 -7.21
CA GLU A 285 39.04 0.63 -7.84
C GLU A 285 38.84 -0.55 -6.86
N GLY A 286 38.17 -1.60 -7.35
CA GLY A 286 37.90 -2.83 -6.59
C GLY A 286 36.50 -2.93 -6.01
N GLU A 287 35.66 -1.91 -6.15
CA GLU A 287 34.23 -2.01 -5.82
C GLU A 287 33.44 -2.53 -7.02
N SER A 288 32.33 -3.24 -6.75
CA SER A 288 31.39 -3.74 -7.77
C SER A 288 30.63 -2.60 -8.44
N ASN A 289 30.21 -2.78 -9.70
CA ASN A 289 29.35 -1.81 -10.38
C ASN A 289 27.97 -1.74 -9.67
N ARG A 290 27.38 -0.56 -9.67
CA ARG A 290 26.05 -0.34 -9.08
C ARG A 290 25.00 -0.41 -10.18
N VAL A 291 24.08 -1.36 -10.06
CA VAL A 291 23.02 -1.59 -11.03
C VAL A 291 21.69 -1.12 -10.47
N TYR A 292 21.12 -0.12 -11.11
CA TYR A 292 19.83 0.49 -10.77
C TYR A 292 18.74 0.07 -11.76
N ALA A 293 17.52 -0.14 -11.31
CA ALA A 293 16.40 0.06 -12.22
C ALA A 293 16.35 1.54 -12.63
N SER A 294 16.04 1.82 -13.89
CA SER A 294 16.10 3.20 -14.43
C SER A 294 15.25 4.17 -13.63
N SER A 295 14.08 3.75 -13.14
CA SER A 295 13.20 4.58 -12.32
C SER A 295 13.88 5.07 -11.04
N TYR A 296 14.61 4.20 -10.33
CA TYR A 296 15.31 4.57 -9.10
C TYR A 296 16.50 5.49 -9.35
N TYR A 297 17.26 5.21 -10.43
CA TYR A 297 18.37 6.05 -10.83
C TYR A 297 17.93 7.49 -11.09
N TYR A 298 16.89 7.65 -11.91
CA TYR A 298 16.39 8.97 -12.26
C TYR A 298 15.66 9.64 -11.10
N ALA A 299 15.04 8.89 -10.18
CA ALA A 299 14.45 9.46 -8.98
C ALA A 299 15.51 10.13 -8.10
N GLU A 300 16.61 9.44 -7.79
CA GLU A 300 17.72 10.03 -7.01
C GLU A 300 18.36 11.22 -7.74
N MET A 301 18.61 11.10 -9.05
CA MET A 301 19.22 12.16 -9.84
C MET A 301 18.34 13.41 -9.88
N ASN A 302 17.03 13.25 -10.09
CA ASN A 302 16.10 14.37 -10.10
C ASN A 302 15.98 15.02 -8.73
N CYS A 303 15.93 14.21 -7.64
CA CYS A 303 15.93 14.76 -6.29
C CYS A 303 17.18 15.61 -6.02
N ALA A 304 18.37 15.10 -6.35
CA ALA A 304 19.61 15.84 -6.18
C ALA A 304 19.60 17.16 -6.97
N LYS A 305 19.15 17.13 -8.24
CA LYS A 305 19.03 18.33 -9.07
C LYS A 305 18.05 19.35 -8.50
N MET A 306 16.84 18.92 -8.12
CA MET A 306 15.83 19.81 -7.56
C MET A 306 16.28 20.40 -6.22
N LEU A 307 16.99 19.64 -5.38
CA LEU A 307 17.59 20.14 -4.14
C LEU A 307 18.66 21.21 -4.42
N HIS A 308 19.47 20.98 -5.44
CA HIS A 308 20.45 21.99 -5.88
C HIS A 308 19.73 23.29 -6.31
N ASP A 309 18.71 23.17 -7.14
CA ASP A 309 17.97 24.32 -7.66
C ASP A 309 17.18 25.06 -6.56
N LEU A 310 16.69 24.33 -5.54
CA LEU A 310 16.01 24.93 -4.37
C LEU A 310 16.96 25.53 -3.34
N ASN A 311 18.22 25.07 -3.28
CA ASN A 311 19.20 25.58 -2.32
C ASN A 311 19.79 26.90 -2.76
N VAL A 312 18.95 27.82 -3.18
CA VAL A 312 19.36 29.20 -3.40
C VAL A 312 19.60 29.79 -2.02
N SER A 313 20.85 29.73 -1.55
CA SER A 313 21.25 30.42 -0.33
C SER A 313 20.86 31.91 -0.47
N ALA A 314 20.13 32.40 0.53
CA ALA A 314 20.07 33.83 0.73
C ALA A 314 21.52 34.29 0.79
N SER A 315 21.96 35.06 -0.21
CA SER A 315 23.31 35.55 -0.49
C SER A 315 24.37 35.20 0.54
N GLU A 316 25.52 34.70 0.09
CA GLU A 316 26.75 34.48 0.90
C GLU A 316 27.23 35.72 1.69
N GLU A 317 26.48 36.83 1.69
CA GLU A 317 26.70 37.96 2.56
C GLU A 317 26.52 37.47 3.99
N SER A 318 27.64 37.27 4.64
CA SER A 318 27.71 37.02 6.08
C SER A 318 26.80 38.03 6.78
N MET A 319 25.74 37.56 7.40
CA MET A 319 24.81 38.39 8.16
C MET A 319 25.62 39.29 9.11
N LEU A 320 25.40 40.59 9.09
CA LEU A 320 26.11 41.50 9.94
C LEU A 320 25.90 41.09 11.42
N PRO A 321 26.92 41.17 12.30
CA PRO A 321 26.73 40.83 13.72
C PRO A 321 25.56 41.54 14.39
N SER A 322 25.21 42.75 13.94
CA SER A 322 24.04 43.48 14.39
C SER A 322 22.69 42.89 13.96
N GLU A 323 22.66 42.18 12.86
CA GLU A 323 21.45 41.48 12.38
C GLU A 323 21.23 40.19 13.12
N GLU A 324 22.31 39.45 13.41
CA GLU A 324 22.25 38.25 14.24
C GLU A 324 21.78 38.56 15.66
N GLU A 325 22.23 39.67 16.25
CA GLU A 325 21.81 40.11 17.57
C GLU A 325 20.31 40.46 17.59
N LYS A 326 19.79 41.15 16.57
CA LYS A 326 18.36 41.40 16.41
C LYS A 326 17.53 40.13 16.28
N LEU A 327 18.03 39.12 15.55
CA LEU A 327 17.38 37.84 15.44
C LEU A 327 17.33 37.10 16.79
N ARG A 328 18.45 37.09 17.52
CA ARG A 328 18.51 36.51 18.88
C ARG A 328 17.56 37.20 19.85
N GLU A 329 17.45 38.53 19.82
CA GLU A 329 16.46 39.29 20.60
C GLU A 329 15.02 38.92 20.24
N ARG A 330 14.76 38.67 18.94
CA ARG A 330 13.44 38.30 18.46
C ARG A 330 13.07 36.87 18.88
N ILE A 331 13.99 35.92 18.78
CA ILE A 331 13.84 34.57 19.32
C ILE A 331 13.56 34.64 20.84
N GLY A 332 14.32 35.44 21.57
CA GLY A 332 14.10 35.66 23.01
C GLY A 332 12.72 36.27 23.38
N ARG A 333 12.09 37.03 22.46
CA ARG A 333 10.68 37.45 22.63
C ARG A 333 9.71 36.29 22.45
N ILE A 334 9.92 35.44 21.43
CA ILE A 334 9.11 34.27 21.17
C ILE A 334 9.24 33.27 22.33
N GLU A 335 10.46 33.07 22.90
CA GLU A 335 10.65 32.23 24.08
C GLU A 335 9.79 32.72 25.26
N LYS A 336 9.72 34.03 25.48
CA LYS A 336 8.86 34.62 26.53
C LYS A 336 7.35 34.49 26.24
N GLU A 337 6.95 34.62 25.00
CA GLU A 337 5.55 34.43 24.59
C GLU A 337 5.07 32.99 24.76
N LEU A 338 5.94 32.03 24.49
CA LEU A 338 5.66 30.59 24.62
C LEU A 338 5.93 30.03 26.03
N ASP A 339 6.47 30.83 26.94
CA ASP A 339 6.91 30.41 28.28
C ASP A 339 7.87 29.22 28.24
N ILE A 340 8.87 29.30 27.34
CA ILE A 340 9.88 28.27 27.11
C ILE A 340 11.29 28.84 27.21
N GLU A 341 12.26 27.98 27.45
CA GLU A 341 13.67 28.29 27.37
C GLU A 341 14.34 27.30 26.41
N LEU A 342 14.82 27.82 25.28
CA LEU A 342 15.54 27.02 24.29
C LEU A 342 16.99 26.82 24.72
N ASP A 343 17.53 25.64 24.46
CA ASP A 343 18.98 25.44 24.58
C ASP A 343 19.72 25.99 23.37
N GLU A 344 21.05 25.89 23.40
CA GLU A 344 21.92 26.46 22.38
C GLU A 344 21.70 25.78 21.01
N LEU A 345 21.53 24.43 20.97
CA LEU A 345 21.26 23.71 19.73
C LEU A 345 19.89 24.04 19.16
N GLN A 346 18.87 24.19 20.01
CA GLN A 346 17.54 24.62 19.57
C GLN A 346 17.55 26.04 19.03
N ARG A 347 18.23 27.00 19.71
CA ARG A 347 18.39 28.35 19.18
C ARG A 347 19.17 28.37 17.86
N ARG A 348 20.24 27.56 17.77
CA ARG A 348 20.98 27.40 16.52
C ARG A 348 20.10 26.87 15.42
N SER A 349 19.21 25.87 15.71
CA SER A 349 18.27 25.35 14.72
C SER A 349 17.35 26.43 14.14
N VAL A 350 16.83 27.31 14.99
CA VAL A 350 15.98 28.43 14.55
C VAL A 350 16.80 29.39 13.66
N LEU A 351 18.01 29.73 14.06
CA LEU A 351 18.89 30.63 13.29
C LEU A 351 19.26 30.04 11.93
N GLU A 352 19.68 28.74 11.89
CA GLU A 352 20.04 28.08 10.64
C GLU A 352 18.83 27.94 9.69
N CYS A 353 17.65 27.67 10.24
CA CYS A 353 16.40 27.63 9.49
C CYS A 353 16.06 28.97 8.82
N ILE A 354 16.31 30.09 9.51
CA ILE A 354 16.06 31.43 8.98
C ILE A 354 17.05 31.79 7.87
N ARG A 355 18.29 31.34 7.99
CA ARG A 355 19.40 31.67 7.07
C ARG A 355 19.37 30.89 5.76
N ASN A 356 18.84 29.69 5.78
CA ASN A 356 19.00 28.76 4.67
C ASN A 356 17.66 28.44 3.99
N GLY A 357 17.73 28.15 2.70
CA GLY A 357 16.56 27.68 1.92
C GLY A 357 16.19 26.24 2.27
N ILE A 358 17.17 25.39 2.57
CA ILE A 358 16.97 24.01 3.02
C ILE A 358 17.64 23.83 4.38
N PHE A 359 16.91 23.28 5.35
CA PHE A 359 17.40 23.02 6.69
C PHE A 359 16.93 21.66 7.20
N ILE A 360 17.82 20.93 7.88
CA ILE A 360 17.54 19.59 8.41
C ILE A 360 17.66 19.61 9.94
N LEU A 361 16.58 19.19 10.61
CA LEU A 361 16.52 19.02 12.06
C LEU A 361 16.34 17.55 12.41
N SER A 362 17.33 16.96 13.07
CA SER A 362 17.24 15.59 13.57
C SER A 362 17.32 15.54 15.09
N GLY A 363 16.82 14.45 15.68
CA GLY A 363 16.93 14.23 17.13
C GLY A 363 16.02 13.11 17.60
N GLY A 364 16.41 12.47 18.70
CA GLY A 364 15.65 11.39 19.35
C GLY A 364 14.43 11.88 20.13
N PRO A 365 13.74 10.98 20.83
CA PRO A 365 12.63 11.34 21.73
C PRO A 365 13.14 12.22 22.89
N GLY A 366 12.30 13.17 23.31
CA GLY A 366 12.60 14.03 24.46
C GLY A 366 13.69 15.11 24.21
N THR A 367 14.17 15.29 22.98
CA THR A 367 15.19 16.30 22.65
C THR A 367 14.60 17.66 22.27
N GLY A 368 13.25 17.80 22.32
CA GLY A 368 12.58 19.08 22.12
C GLY A 368 12.39 19.49 20.63
N LYS A 369 12.37 18.54 19.70
CA LYS A 369 12.05 18.81 18.28
C LYS A 369 10.76 19.64 18.13
N THR A 370 9.68 19.23 18.77
CA THR A 370 8.38 19.90 18.69
C THR A 370 8.45 21.34 19.20
N THR A 371 9.16 21.59 20.29
CA THR A 371 9.40 22.95 20.84
C THR A 371 10.14 23.82 19.84
N THR A 372 11.17 23.26 19.21
CA THR A 372 11.94 23.95 18.16
C THR A 372 11.08 24.28 16.95
N ILE A 373 10.27 23.32 16.47
CA ILE A 373 9.36 23.52 15.35
C ILE A 373 8.34 24.64 15.69
N ASN A 374 7.75 24.63 16.88
CA ASN A 374 6.82 25.68 17.30
C ASN A 374 7.45 27.07 17.30
N THR A 375 8.69 27.16 17.75
CA THR A 375 9.44 28.43 17.73
C THR A 375 9.69 28.89 16.28
N ILE A 376 10.05 27.97 15.39
CA ILE A 376 10.26 28.23 13.96
C ILE A 376 8.95 28.73 13.32
N ILE A 377 7.83 28.05 13.57
CA ILE A 377 6.51 28.44 13.06
C ILE A 377 6.15 29.86 13.55
N ARG A 378 6.28 30.12 14.85
CA ARG A 378 5.98 31.45 15.43
C ARG A 378 6.83 32.55 14.81
N TYR A 379 8.11 32.25 14.57
CA TYR A 379 8.98 33.21 13.90
C TYR A 379 8.46 33.56 12.51
N PHE A 380 8.22 32.58 11.63
CA PHE A 380 7.81 32.83 10.26
C PHE A 380 6.41 33.47 10.15
N ILE A 381 5.48 33.11 11.03
CA ILE A 381 4.20 33.81 11.13
C ILE A 381 4.39 35.28 11.51
N SER A 382 5.32 35.59 12.42
CA SER A 382 5.61 36.98 12.79
C SER A 382 6.22 37.79 11.65
N GLU A 383 6.78 37.10 10.63
CA GLU A 383 7.24 37.70 9.37
C GLU A 383 6.14 37.81 8.32
N GLY A 384 4.92 37.31 8.58
CA GLY A 384 3.82 37.32 7.63
C GLY A 384 3.97 36.25 6.52
N MET A 385 4.73 35.21 6.75
CA MET A 385 4.97 34.13 5.79
C MET A 385 3.90 33.04 5.87
N ASP A 386 3.50 32.51 4.71
CA ASP A 386 2.59 31.38 4.59
C ASP A 386 3.33 30.06 4.81
N ILE A 387 2.82 29.28 5.79
CA ILE A 387 3.46 28.03 6.22
C ILE A 387 2.56 26.83 5.89
N LEU A 388 3.13 25.80 5.29
CA LEU A 388 2.51 24.49 5.14
C LEU A 388 3.24 23.47 6.03
N LEU A 389 2.43 22.65 6.72
CA LEU A 389 2.92 21.57 7.55
C LEU A 389 2.54 20.22 6.94
N ALA A 390 3.49 19.30 6.85
CA ALA A 390 3.28 17.99 6.26
C ALA A 390 3.93 16.86 7.08
N ALA A 391 3.37 15.66 6.95
CA ALA A 391 3.96 14.43 7.46
C ALA A 391 3.62 13.24 6.54
N PRO A 392 4.37 12.14 6.56
CA PRO A 392 4.10 10.99 5.69
C PRO A 392 2.82 10.22 6.04
N THR A 393 2.36 10.25 7.29
CA THR A 393 1.19 9.51 7.75
C THR A 393 0.13 10.41 8.39
N GLY A 394 -1.15 9.98 8.35
CA GLY A 394 -2.26 10.72 8.97
C GLY A 394 -2.06 10.95 10.47
N ARG A 395 -1.55 9.96 11.18
CA ARG A 395 -1.27 10.07 12.61
C ARG A 395 -0.15 11.05 12.94
N ALA A 396 0.91 11.06 12.15
CA ALA A 396 1.99 12.01 12.31
C ALA A 396 1.50 13.44 12.02
N ALA A 397 0.72 13.64 10.97
CA ALA A 397 0.10 14.93 10.65
C ALA A 397 -0.83 15.42 11.77
N LYS A 398 -1.69 14.55 12.30
CA LYS A 398 -2.56 14.86 13.44
C LYS A 398 -1.75 15.26 14.68
N ARG A 399 -0.73 14.48 15.03
CA ARG A 399 0.16 14.80 16.16
C ARG A 399 0.83 16.17 15.98
N MET A 400 1.27 16.47 14.76
CA MET A 400 1.86 17.76 14.43
C MET A 400 0.85 18.90 14.61
N THR A 401 -0.40 18.70 14.16
CA THR A 401 -1.51 19.66 14.37
C THR A 401 -1.77 19.90 15.87
N GLU A 402 -1.91 18.81 16.65
CA GLU A 402 -2.15 18.91 18.09
C GLU A 402 -1.01 19.62 18.83
N ALA A 403 0.23 19.37 18.43
CA ALA A 403 1.41 19.90 19.09
C ALA A 403 1.72 21.36 18.69
N THR A 404 1.37 21.77 17.48
CA THR A 404 1.67 23.11 16.95
C THR A 404 0.47 24.07 16.99
N GLY A 405 -0.74 23.52 16.98
CA GLY A 405 -1.98 24.27 16.84
C GLY A 405 -2.26 24.74 15.40
N TYR A 406 -1.45 24.31 14.40
CA TYR A 406 -1.62 24.61 12.98
C TYR A 406 -1.95 23.33 12.22
N GLU A 407 -2.83 23.43 11.23
CA GLU A 407 -3.23 22.28 10.43
C GLU A 407 -2.04 21.68 9.67
N ALA A 408 -1.74 20.42 9.93
CA ALA A 408 -0.80 19.62 9.18
C ALA A 408 -1.53 18.59 8.32
N LYS A 409 -1.07 18.36 7.11
CA LYS A 409 -1.64 17.39 6.16
C LYS A 409 -0.68 16.24 5.91
N THR A 410 -1.19 15.10 5.46
CA THR A 410 -0.28 14.10 4.89
C THR A 410 0.34 14.64 3.61
N ILE A 411 1.59 14.23 3.30
CA ILE A 411 2.24 14.62 2.03
C ILE A 411 1.32 14.31 0.85
N HIS A 412 0.66 13.15 0.84
CA HIS A 412 -0.27 12.75 -0.21
C HIS A 412 -1.48 13.70 -0.33
N ARG A 413 -2.07 14.12 0.79
CA ARG A 413 -3.17 15.11 0.77
C ARG A 413 -2.70 16.51 0.37
N LEU A 414 -1.48 16.89 0.78
CA LEU A 414 -0.90 18.16 0.41
C LEU A 414 -0.65 18.23 -1.10
N LEU A 415 -0.22 17.12 -1.70
CA LEU A 415 0.02 17.03 -3.14
C LEU A 415 -1.26 16.80 -3.98
N GLU A 416 -2.42 16.70 -3.34
CA GLU A 416 -3.72 16.53 -4.00
C GLU A 416 -3.69 15.37 -5.01
N LEU A 417 -3.94 14.17 -4.51
CA LEU A 417 -3.91 12.99 -5.36
C LEU A 417 -5.10 13.01 -6.31
N ASN A 418 -4.82 13.02 -7.61
CA ASN A 418 -5.88 13.00 -8.62
C ASN A 418 -6.53 11.61 -8.61
N GLY A 419 -7.82 11.53 -8.21
CA GLY A 419 -8.58 10.28 -8.07
C GLY A 419 -8.81 9.50 -9.37
N ALA A 420 -8.41 10.08 -10.50
CA ALA A 420 -8.34 9.37 -11.77
C ALA A 420 -6.98 8.66 -11.92
N VAL A 421 -6.72 7.66 -11.06
CA VAL A 421 -5.75 6.63 -11.45
C VAL A 421 -6.40 5.91 -12.63
N SER A 422 -6.00 6.27 -13.85
CA SER A 422 -6.38 5.45 -15.00
C SER A 422 -5.85 4.06 -14.69
N GLU A 423 -6.69 3.05 -14.76
CA GLU A 423 -6.31 1.63 -14.56
C GLU A 423 -5.12 1.19 -15.42
N GLN A 424 -4.64 2.08 -16.30
CA GLN A 424 -3.58 1.86 -17.28
C GLN A 424 -2.20 2.42 -16.89
N SER A 425 -2.05 3.21 -15.80
CA SER A 425 -0.74 3.75 -15.42
C SER A 425 -0.39 3.46 -13.97
N LYS A 426 0.75 2.77 -13.75
CA LYS A 426 1.40 2.55 -12.43
C LYS A 426 1.86 3.85 -11.75
N VAL A 427 1.73 4.99 -12.40
CA VAL A 427 2.26 6.26 -11.92
C VAL A 427 1.19 6.98 -11.15
N VAL A 428 1.40 7.06 -9.83
CA VAL A 428 0.63 7.97 -8.97
C VAL A 428 0.81 9.39 -9.50
N ARG A 429 -0.27 10.04 -9.94
CA ARG A 429 -0.24 11.42 -10.41
C ARG A 429 -0.80 12.33 -9.33
N PHE A 430 0.02 13.30 -8.94
CA PHE A 430 -0.38 14.36 -8.04
C PHE A 430 -0.80 15.59 -8.86
N GLU A 431 -1.83 16.31 -8.40
CA GLU A 431 -2.23 17.59 -9.01
C GLU A 431 -1.21 18.66 -8.74
N LYS A 432 -0.63 18.66 -7.52
CA LYS A 432 0.47 19.55 -7.17
C LYS A 432 1.78 19.00 -7.71
N ASN A 433 2.40 19.75 -8.61
CA ASN A 433 3.62 19.38 -9.33
C ASN A 433 4.32 20.64 -9.88
N GLU A 434 5.25 20.50 -10.79
CA GLU A 434 6.00 21.61 -11.41
C GLU A 434 5.11 22.63 -12.16
N GLU A 435 3.96 22.19 -12.71
CA GLU A 435 3.01 23.04 -13.44
C GLU A 435 1.95 23.68 -12.51
N ASN A 436 1.69 23.05 -11.35
CA ASN A 436 0.74 23.53 -10.34
C ASN A 436 1.38 23.39 -8.95
N PRO A 437 2.37 24.22 -8.58
CA PRO A 437 3.12 24.08 -7.35
C PRO A 437 2.31 24.42 -6.09
N LEU A 438 2.90 24.14 -4.95
CA LEU A 438 2.41 24.55 -3.64
C LEU A 438 2.63 26.06 -3.48
N GLU A 439 1.61 26.75 -2.97
CA GLU A 439 1.68 28.17 -2.65
C GLU A 439 2.05 28.33 -1.17
N ALA A 440 3.34 28.42 -0.86
CA ALA A 440 3.85 28.63 0.49
C ALA A 440 5.24 29.22 0.48
N ASP A 441 5.53 30.05 1.49
CA ASP A 441 6.87 30.59 1.74
C ASP A 441 7.75 29.58 2.50
N VAL A 442 7.10 28.74 3.34
CA VAL A 442 7.77 27.77 4.20
C VAL A 442 7.02 26.42 4.16
N LEU A 443 7.73 25.35 3.89
CA LEU A 443 7.23 23.98 4.00
C LEU A 443 8.01 23.23 5.08
N ILE A 444 7.32 22.76 6.11
CA ILE A 444 7.89 21.95 7.19
C ILE A 444 7.38 20.53 7.04
N VAL A 445 8.28 19.58 6.93
CA VAL A 445 7.96 18.15 6.81
C VAL A 445 8.53 17.39 7.98
N ASP A 446 7.67 16.80 8.81
CA ASP A 446 8.07 15.97 9.96
C ASP A 446 8.06 14.47 9.60
N GLU A 447 8.69 13.65 10.44
CA GLU A 447 8.86 12.19 10.26
C GLU A 447 9.51 11.81 8.91
N MET A 448 10.52 12.58 8.49
CA MET A 448 11.25 12.38 7.24
C MET A 448 11.93 11.02 7.12
N SER A 449 12.20 10.31 8.22
CA SER A 449 12.70 8.94 8.21
C SER A 449 11.80 7.95 7.47
N MET A 450 10.50 8.25 7.38
CA MET A 450 9.50 7.41 6.72
C MET A 450 9.30 7.73 5.23
N VAL A 451 9.93 8.79 4.71
CA VAL A 451 9.74 9.27 3.34
C VAL A 451 10.71 8.53 2.41
N ASP A 452 10.17 7.83 1.42
CA ASP A 452 10.97 7.17 0.38
C ASP A 452 11.35 8.11 -0.75
N ILE A 453 12.20 7.64 -1.68
CA ILE A 453 12.75 8.47 -2.75
C ILE A 453 11.68 8.95 -3.72
N PHE A 454 10.62 8.18 -3.99
CA PHE A 454 9.58 8.58 -4.93
C PHE A 454 8.62 9.62 -4.34
N LEU A 455 8.23 9.42 -3.06
CA LEU A 455 7.41 10.40 -2.36
C LEU A 455 8.16 11.72 -2.17
N PHE A 456 9.46 11.63 -1.89
CA PHE A 456 10.32 12.81 -1.80
C PHE A 456 10.46 13.53 -3.15
N GLN A 457 10.66 12.78 -4.23
CA GLN A 457 10.68 13.34 -5.58
C GLN A 457 9.37 14.05 -5.93
N ALA A 458 8.23 13.44 -5.61
CA ALA A 458 6.92 14.05 -5.86
C ALA A 458 6.73 15.34 -5.06
N LEU A 459 7.18 15.36 -3.80
CA LEU A 459 7.14 16.56 -2.96
C LEU A 459 8.00 17.68 -3.54
N LEU A 460 9.25 17.38 -3.90
CA LEU A 460 10.18 18.38 -4.46
C LEU A 460 9.66 18.98 -5.77
N LYS A 461 8.98 18.22 -6.60
CA LYS A 461 8.34 18.71 -7.83
C LYS A 461 7.26 19.78 -7.59
N ALA A 462 6.63 19.75 -6.44
CA ALA A 462 5.59 20.70 -6.08
C ALA A 462 6.13 21.93 -5.33
N VAL A 463 7.40 21.95 -4.95
CA VAL A 463 8.03 23.08 -4.23
C VAL A 463 8.67 24.04 -5.22
N THR A 464 8.40 25.33 -5.06
CA THR A 464 8.98 26.39 -5.90
C THR A 464 10.29 26.92 -5.37
N VAL A 465 11.13 27.41 -6.26
CA VAL A 465 12.37 28.13 -5.87
C VAL A 465 11.99 29.37 -5.05
N GLY A 466 12.62 29.51 -3.89
CA GLY A 466 12.32 30.55 -2.91
C GLY A 466 11.50 30.08 -1.70
N THR A 467 10.79 28.95 -1.81
CA THR A 467 10.17 28.30 -0.65
C THR A 467 11.24 27.69 0.25
N ARG A 468 11.17 27.95 1.55
CA ARG A 468 12.05 27.35 2.56
C ARG A 468 11.58 25.93 2.87
N LEU A 469 12.49 24.98 2.75
CA LEU A 469 12.22 23.56 3.02
C LEU A 469 12.87 23.12 4.33
N ILE A 470 12.04 22.80 5.32
CA ILE A 470 12.50 22.35 6.64
C ILE A 470 12.15 20.89 6.82
N LEU A 471 13.15 20.04 6.88
CA LEU A 471 13.03 18.59 6.96
C LEU A 471 13.35 18.13 8.39
N VAL A 472 12.35 17.55 9.04
CA VAL A 472 12.44 17.12 10.45
C VAL A 472 12.30 15.61 10.55
N GLY A 473 13.09 14.97 11.41
CA GLY A 473 12.95 13.53 11.62
C GLY A 473 13.91 13.00 12.68
N ASP A 474 13.90 11.70 12.83
CA ASP A 474 14.82 10.97 13.70
C ASP A 474 15.58 9.95 12.83
N VAL A 475 16.84 10.23 12.56
CA VAL A 475 17.70 9.38 11.70
C VAL A 475 17.94 7.99 12.29
N ASN A 476 17.71 7.82 13.61
CA ASN A 476 17.92 6.57 14.34
C ASN A 476 16.71 5.64 14.33
N GLN A 477 15.55 6.14 13.87
CA GLN A 477 14.36 5.32 13.67
C GLN A 477 14.51 4.44 12.42
N LEU A 478 13.58 3.50 12.27
CA LEU A 478 13.52 2.67 11.07
C LEU A 478 13.36 3.54 9.82
N PRO A 479 14.04 3.20 8.73
CA PRO A 479 13.89 3.91 7.46
C PRO A 479 12.50 3.66 6.84
N SER A 480 12.21 4.35 5.74
CA SER A 480 10.99 4.19 4.95
C SER A 480 10.74 2.73 4.55
N VAL A 481 9.49 2.35 4.32
CA VAL A 481 9.17 1.02 3.77
C VAL A 481 9.61 0.93 2.30
N GLY A 482 9.46 2.02 1.53
CA GLY A 482 9.91 2.11 0.15
C GLY A 482 11.42 2.31 -0.03
N PRO A 483 11.89 2.38 -1.29
CA PRO A 483 13.31 2.47 -1.62
C PRO A 483 13.92 3.80 -1.20
N GLY A 484 15.19 3.72 -0.81
CA GLY A 484 15.98 4.87 -0.36
C GLY A 484 15.97 5.08 1.15
N GLN A 485 16.83 5.98 1.60
CA GLN A 485 16.93 6.46 2.98
C GLN A 485 17.19 7.97 3.00
N VAL A 486 16.22 8.71 2.46
CA VAL A 486 16.34 10.13 2.10
C VAL A 486 16.95 10.97 3.22
N LEU A 487 16.39 10.91 4.44
CA LEU A 487 16.89 11.71 5.57
C LEU A 487 18.37 11.42 5.87
N HIS A 488 18.76 10.15 5.89
CA HIS A 488 20.13 9.74 6.13
C HIS A 488 21.07 10.26 5.02
N ASP A 489 20.68 10.07 3.76
CA ASP A 489 21.49 10.46 2.61
C ASP A 489 21.67 12.00 2.54
N LEU A 490 20.64 12.76 2.91
CA LEU A 490 20.73 14.22 3.00
C LEU A 490 21.73 14.67 4.07
N ILE A 491 21.70 14.03 5.25
CA ILE A 491 22.64 14.30 6.34
C ILE A 491 24.07 13.93 5.93
N GLU A 492 24.25 12.72 5.41
CA GLU A 492 25.56 12.20 4.98
C GLU A 492 26.17 12.99 3.81
N SER A 493 25.33 13.63 2.98
CA SER A 493 25.84 14.47 1.89
C SER A 493 26.72 15.60 2.37
N GLY A 494 26.46 16.11 3.58
CA GLY A 494 27.19 17.24 4.19
C GLY A 494 27.00 18.58 3.44
N ARG A 495 25.98 18.68 2.56
CA ARG A 495 25.74 19.87 1.72
C ARG A 495 24.67 20.80 2.27
N PHE A 496 23.91 20.38 3.23
CA PHE A 496 22.84 21.17 3.85
C PHE A 496 23.15 21.43 5.31
N PRO A 497 22.69 22.54 5.89
CA PRO A 497 22.75 22.79 7.32
C PRO A 497 21.96 21.73 8.08
N VAL A 498 22.62 21.04 9.01
CA VAL A 498 22.03 20.01 9.85
C VAL A 498 22.24 20.37 11.31
N VAL A 499 21.18 20.28 12.11
CA VAL A 499 21.32 20.29 13.58
C VAL A 499 20.72 19.00 14.13
N ILE A 500 21.56 18.31 14.91
CA ILE A 500 21.13 17.08 15.62
C ILE A 500 20.97 17.45 17.09
N LEU A 501 19.72 17.35 17.58
CA LEU A 501 19.40 17.60 18.99
C LEU A 501 19.76 16.36 19.82
N GLU A 502 20.74 16.50 20.70
CA GLU A 502 21.24 15.39 21.53
C GLU A 502 20.83 15.52 23.00
N LYS A 503 20.54 16.74 23.46
CA LYS A 503 20.23 17.01 24.86
C LYS A 503 18.84 16.52 25.23
N ILE A 504 18.76 15.66 26.23
CA ILE A 504 17.52 15.22 26.85
C ILE A 504 17.12 16.25 27.90
N PHE A 505 15.93 16.83 27.77
CA PHE A 505 15.44 17.80 28.74
C PHE A 505 15.05 17.15 30.07
N ARG A 506 15.11 17.91 31.17
CA ARG A 506 14.94 17.43 32.53
C ARG A 506 13.64 16.61 32.71
N GLN A 507 12.51 17.08 32.17
CA GLN A 507 11.26 16.34 32.24
C GLN A 507 11.33 15.00 31.49
N ALA A 508 12.00 14.95 30.35
CA ALA A 508 12.24 13.74 29.58
C ALA A 508 13.31 12.84 30.21
N GLY A 509 14.29 13.43 30.93
CA GLY A 509 15.34 12.68 31.64
C GLY A 509 14.84 11.94 32.91
N GLU A 510 13.63 12.25 33.38
CA GLU A 510 12.94 11.48 34.42
C GLU A 510 12.19 10.25 33.85
N SER A 511 12.06 10.13 32.53
CA SER A 511 11.45 9.00 31.82
C SER A 511 12.50 7.96 31.45
N ASP A 512 12.37 6.77 32.00
CA ASP A 512 13.24 5.65 31.63
C ASP A 512 12.99 5.15 30.20
N ILE A 513 11.81 5.42 29.61
CA ILE A 513 11.55 5.18 28.18
C ILE A 513 12.56 5.96 27.34
N VAL A 514 12.70 7.26 27.63
CA VAL A 514 13.62 8.14 26.88
C VAL A 514 15.07 7.76 27.15
N VAL A 515 15.45 7.60 28.42
CA VAL A 515 16.84 7.24 28.81
C VAL A 515 17.24 5.91 28.20
N ASN A 516 16.36 4.88 28.26
CA ASN A 516 16.65 3.58 27.70
C ASN A 516 16.65 3.61 26.14
N ALA A 517 15.82 4.42 25.50
CA ALA A 517 15.88 4.61 24.06
C ALA A 517 17.26 5.13 23.61
N HIS A 518 17.80 6.15 24.30
CA HIS A 518 19.15 6.66 24.01
C HIS A 518 20.26 5.63 24.29
N ARG A 519 20.15 4.84 25.37
CA ARG A 519 21.08 3.75 25.65
C ARG A 519 21.03 2.66 24.58
N ILE A 520 19.82 2.26 24.18
CA ILE A 520 19.62 1.29 23.07
C ILE A 520 20.32 1.81 21.82
N HIS A 521 20.09 3.08 21.46
CA HIS A 521 20.75 3.68 20.29
C HIS A 521 22.28 3.67 20.41
N ALA A 522 22.83 4.01 21.57
CA ALA A 522 24.26 3.97 21.84
C ALA A 522 24.84 2.54 21.89
N GLY A 523 24.02 1.50 21.90
CA GLY A 523 24.47 0.11 22.09
C GLY A 523 24.82 -0.23 23.53
N GLU A 524 24.31 0.55 24.49
CA GLU A 524 24.58 0.38 25.91
C GLU A 524 23.52 -0.51 26.55
N ALA A 525 23.94 -1.28 27.58
CA ALA A 525 23.02 -2.10 28.34
C ALA A 525 21.98 -1.24 29.08
N ILE A 526 20.72 -1.65 29.05
CA ILE A 526 19.62 -1.00 29.76
C ILE A 526 19.35 -1.62 31.13
N GLN A 527 18.75 -0.87 32.04
CA GLN A 527 18.43 -1.36 33.37
C GLN A 527 17.10 -2.14 33.37
N LEU A 528 17.15 -3.43 33.79
CA LEU A 528 16.00 -4.34 33.82
C LEU A 528 15.50 -4.63 35.26
N ASN A 529 15.67 -3.69 36.18
CA ASN A 529 15.38 -3.88 37.60
C ASN A 529 13.92 -3.60 38.02
N ASN A 530 13.06 -3.18 37.09
CA ASN A 530 11.66 -2.82 37.32
C ASN A 530 11.40 -1.79 38.42
N ARG A 531 12.37 -0.92 38.70
CA ARG A 531 12.21 0.22 39.61
C ARG A 531 11.73 1.49 38.91
N SER A 532 11.59 1.40 37.61
CA SER A 532 11.08 2.46 36.75
C SER A 532 9.60 2.76 37.02
N ARG A 533 9.17 3.97 36.61
CA ARG A 533 7.77 4.38 36.56
C ARG A 533 7.11 4.11 35.22
N ASP A 534 7.88 3.96 34.14
CA ASP A 534 7.37 3.92 32.78
C ASP A 534 8.02 2.84 31.90
N PHE A 535 9.06 2.14 32.38
CA PHE A 535 9.74 1.09 31.63
C PHE A 535 9.85 -0.20 32.46
N PHE A 536 9.26 -1.28 31.99
CA PHE A 536 9.21 -2.57 32.68
C PHE A 536 9.71 -3.70 31.78
N PHE A 537 10.43 -4.63 32.38
CA PHE A 537 10.86 -5.87 31.74
C PHE A 537 10.42 -7.08 32.57
N LEU A 538 9.71 -8.00 31.95
CA LEU A 538 9.26 -9.24 32.58
C LEU A 538 9.92 -10.44 31.88
N GLU A 539 10.91 -11.02 32.55
CA GLU A 539 11.59 -12.23 32.04
C GLU A 539 10.57 -13.38 31.90
N ARG A 540 10.31 -13.82 30.68
CA ARG A 540 9.38 -14.90 30.34
C ARG A 540 9.92 -15.68 29.17
N LYS A 541 10.10 -17.01 29.37
CA LYS A 541 10.65 -17.93 28.36
C LYS A 541 9.58 -18.82 27.71
N ASP A 542 8.41 -18.93 28.33
CA ASP A 542 7.30 -19.71 27.79
C ASP A 542 6.27 -18.81 27.11
N VAL A 543 5.92 -19.16 25.87
CA VAL A 543 5.00 -18.39 25.01
C VAL A 543 3.61 -18.29 25.62
N ASN A 544 3.09 -19.35 26.24
CA ASN A 544 1.76 -19.34 26.85
C ASN A 544 1.72 -18.44 28.08
N VAL A 545 2.84 -18.38 28.83
CA VAL A 545 2.99 -17.44 29.94
C VAL A 545 3.04 -16.01 29.45
N ILE A 546 3.69 -15.77 28.32
CA ILE A 546 3.69 -14.45 27.66
C ILE A 546 2.26 -14.04 27.29
N TYR A 547 1.50 -14.91 26.61
CA TYR A 547 0.10 -14.65 26.27
C TYR A 547 -0.74 -14.29 27.49
N LYS A 548 -0.67 -15.10 28.56
CA LYS A 548 -1.41 -14.86 29.79
C LYS A 548 -1.10 -13.50 30.41
N HIS A 549 0.20 -13.17 30.55
CA HIS A 549 0.60 -11.88 31.13
C HIS A 549 0.24 -10.71 30.22
N MET A 550 0.39 -10.85 28.91
CA MET A 550 0.00 -9.81 27.96
C MET A 550 -1.50 -9.48 28.07
N ILE A 551 -2.36 -10.49 28.11
CA ILE A 551 -3.80 -10.32 28.28
C ILE A 551 -4.11 -9.64 29.63
N GLN A 552 -3.46 -10.08 30.69
CA GLN A 552 -3.65 -9.50 32.02
C GLN A 552 -3.19 -8.04 32.08
N LEU A 553 -2.09 -7.70 31.43
CA LEU A 553 -1.61 -6.32 31.32
C LEU A 553 -2.61 -5.43 30.57
N ILE A 554 -3.16 -5.91 29.46
CA ILE A 554 -4.10 -5.13 28.64
C ILE A 554 -5.44 -4.94 29.34
N LEU A 555 -5.96 -5.97 30.01
CA LEU A 555 -7.30 -5.90 30.60
C LEU A 555 -7.32 -5.29 31.98
N GLU A 556 -6.31 -5.55 32.82
CA GLU A 556 -6.38 -5.27 34.25
C GLU A 556 -5.35 -4.25 34.74
N LYS A 557 -4.08 -4.32 34.26
CA LYS A 557 -2.97 -3.60 34.89
C LYS A 557 -2.68 -2.25 34.25
N LEU A 558 -2.54 -2.21 32.95
CA LEU A 558 -2.15 -0.98 32.26
C LEU A 558 -3.25 0.07 32.13
N PRO A 559 -4.53 -0.29 31.89
CA PRO A 559 -5.58 0.72 31.74
C PRO A 559 -5.67 1.71 32.91
N PRO A 560 -5.76 1.28 34.18
CA PRO A 560 -5.78 2.21 35.30
C PRO A 560 -4.42 2.90 35.51
N TYR A 561 -3.31 2.26 35.12
CA TYR A 561 -1.97 2.80 35.29
C TYR A 561 -1.67 3.99 34.38
N VAL A 562 -2.08 3.89 33.12
CA VAL A 562 -1.85 4.95 32.12
C VAL A 562 -3.10 5.79 31.81
N HIS A 563 -4.18 5.63 32.58
CA HIS A 563 -5.47 6.31 32.39
C HIS A 563 -6.03 6.18 30.97
N ALA A 564 -5.95 4.98 30.40
CA ALA A 564 -6.40 4.69 29.04
C ALA A 564 -7.33 3.48 29.00
N LYS A 565 -8.02 3.27 27.90
CA LYS A 565 -8.85 2.09 27.70
C LYS A 565 -7.98 0.89 27.28
N PRO A 566 -8.42 -0.37 27.52
CA PRO A 566 -7.72 -1.56 27.01
C PRO A 566 -7.43 -1.48 25.50
N TYR A 567 -8.30 -0.82 24.77
CA TYR A 567 -8.22 -0.63 23.34
C TYR A 567 -7.06 0.30 22.90
N ASP A 568 -6.67 1.23 23.76
CA ASP A 568 -5.61 2.20 23.48
C ASP A 568 -4.20 1.61 23.75
N ILE A 569 -4.13 0.44 24.39
CA ILE A 569 -2.89 -0.26 24.67
C ILE A 569 -2.51 -1.06 23.43
N GLN A 570 -1.28 -0.89 22.96
CA GLN A 570 -0.84 -1.51 21.71
C GLN A 570 0.21 -2.59 21.96
N VAL A 571 -0.01 -3.76 21.33
CA VAL A 571 1.01 -4.80 21.25
C VAL A 571 1.84 -4.58 19.99
N LEU A 572 3.16 -4.51 20.16
CA LEU A 572 4.13 -4.32 19.06
C LEU A 572 5.04 -5.54 18.97
N THR A 573 5.17 -6.13 17.79
CA THR A 573 6.03 -7.29 17.55
C THR A 573 6.94 -7.09 16.34
N PRO A 574 8.14 -7.67 16.30
CA PRO A 574 9.01 -7.64 15.14
C PRO A 574 8.46 -8.41 13.93
N MET A 575 7.62 -9.43 14.16
CA MET A 575 7.29 -10.44 13.16
C MET A 575 5.82 -10.42 12.76
N ARG A 576 5.53 -10.73 11.50
CA ARG A 576 4.17 -10.98 11.03
C ARG A 576 3.70 -12.41 11.36
N LYS A 577 4.53 -13.40 11.08
CA LYS A 577 4.24 -14.83 11.28
C LYS A 577 4.96 -15.41 12.49
N GLY A 578 4.47 -16.56 12.97
CA GLY A 578 5.04 -17.27 14.10
C GLY A 578 4.26 -17.10 15.40
N LYS A 579 4.68 -17.76 16.47
CA LYS A 579 3.95 -17.80 17.75
C LYS A 579 3.76 -16.40 18.38
N LEU A 580 4.72 -15.50 18.23
CA LEU A 580 4.64 -14.10 18.67
C LEU A 580 4.50 -13.14 17.51
N GLY A 581 4.05 -13.61 16.34
CA GLY A 581 3.74 -12.79 15.18
C GLY A 581 2.35 -12.18 15.23
N VAL A 582 2.14 -11.12 14.47
CA VAL A 582 0.89 -10.35 14.39
C VAL A 582 -0.34 -11.24 14.16
N GLU A 583 -0.26 -12.17 13.19
CA GLU A 583 -1.38 -13.05 12.83
C GLU A 583 -1.86 -13.88 14.04
N THR A 584 -0.93 -14.51 14.74
CA THR A 584 -1.24 -15.33 15.92
C THR A 584 -1.71 -14.49 17.09
N LEU A 585 -1.02 -13.36 17.36
CA LEU A 585 -1.35 -12.48 18.47
C LEU A 585 -2.73 -11.85 18.29
N ASN A 586 -3.09 -11.39 17.11
CA ASN A 586 -4.41 -10.83 16.82
C ASN A 586 -5.53 -11.84 17.06
N GLY A 587 -5.37 -13.08 16.61
CA GLY A 587 -6.36 -14.13 16.86
C GLY A 587 -6.53 -14.47 18.34
N ILE A 588 -5.45 -14.40 19.14
CA ILE A 588 -5.51 -14.61 20.58
C ILE A 588 -6.16 -13.40 21.26
N LEU A 589 -5.70 -12.19 20.96
CA LEU A 589 -6.18 -10.97 21.57
C LEU A 589 -7.66 -10.71 21.28
N GLN A 590 -8.13 -10.98 20.07
CA GLN A 590 -9.54 -10.87 19.69
C GLN A 590 -10.44 -11.71 20.61
N LYS A 591 -10.05 -12.94 20.93
CA LYS A 591 -10.84 -13.85 21.81
C LYS A 591 -11.07 -13.30 23.20
N TYR A 592 -10.14 -12.47 23.70
CA TYR A 592 -10.22 -11.92 25.06
C TYR A 592 -10.69 -10.47 25.09
N LEU A 593 -10.33 -9.67 24.09
CA LEU A 593 -10.68 -8.24 24.03
C LEU A 593 -12.04 -8.02 23.38
N ASN A 594 -12.39 -8.86 22.44
CA ASN A 594 -13.68 -8.80 21.74
C ASN A 594 -14.24 -10.22 21.55
N PRO A 595 -14.68 -10.91 22.65
CA PRO A 595 -15.21 -12.26 22.56
C PRO A 595 -16.49 -12.34 21.69
N PRO A 596 -16.78 -13.50 21.09
CA PRO A 596 -18.01 -13.70 20.35
C PRO A 596 -19.24 -13.55 21.26
N SER A 597 -20.32 -13.02 20.70
CA SER A 597 -21.58 -12.81 21.40
C SER A 597 -22.73 -12.89 20.39
N ASP A 598 -23.90 -13.39 20.82
CA ASP A 598 -25.12 -13.46 19.99
C ASP A 598 -25.58 -12.09 19.45
N HIS A 599 -25.09 -10.99 20.04
CA HIS A 599 -25.42 -9.62 19.63
C HIS A 599 -24.40 -9.01 18.64
N LYS A 600 -23.32 -9.72 18.33
CA LYS A 600 -22.26 -9.25 17.43
C LYS A 600 -22.26 -10.09 16.17
N LYS A 601 -22.33 -9.45 15.04
CA LYS A 601 -22.18 -10.12 13.76
C LYS A 601 -20.72 -10.40 13.45
N GLU A 602 -20.49 -11.45 12.70
CA GLU A 602 -19.18 -11.94 12.31
C GLU A 602 -19.14 -12.19 10.80
N HIS A 603 -18.05 -11.85 10.16
CA HIS A 603 -17.80 -12.16 8.77
C HIS A 603 -16.48 -12.94 8.61
N PRO A 604 -16.47 -14.11 7.95
CA PRO A 604 -15.26 -14.85 7.68
C PRO A 604 -14.39 -14.10 6.68
N THR A 605 -13.09 -13.97 6.98
CA THR A 605 -12.07 -13.40 6.09
C THR A 605 -11.02 -14.44 5.77
N GLY A 606 -10.15 -14.19 4.79
CA GLY A 606 -9.09 -15.14 4.42
C GLY A 606 -8.12 -15.47 5.57
N GLU A 607 -7.98 -14.59 6.56
CA GLU A 607 -7.07 -14.73 7.71
C GLU A 607 -7.79 -15.08 9.03
N GLY A 608 -9.11 -15.19 9.03
CA GLY A 608 -9.88 -15.49 10.26
C GLY A 608 -11.31 -14.97 10.21
N VAL A 609 -11.76 -14.33 11.28
CA VAL A 609 -13.10 -13.77 11.41
C VAL A 609 -13.01 -12.30 11.81
N LEU A 610 -13.71 -11.45 11.10
CA LEU A 610 -13.93 -10.05 11.47
C LEU A 610 -15.24 -9.96 12.26
N ARG A 611 -15.26 -9.21 13.35
CA ARG A 611 -16.39 -9.10 14.29
C ARG A 611 -16.69 -7.65 14.62
N GLU A 612 -17.95 -7.32 14.81
CA GLU A 612 -18.35 -6.02 15.33
C GLU A 612 -17.65 -5.71 16.67
N GLY A 613 -17.04 -4.52 16.74
CA GLY A 613 -16.18 -4.09 17.85
C GLY A 613 -14.69 -4.44 17.67
N ASP A 614 -14.29 -5.09 16.60
CA ASP A 614 -12.87 -5.36 16.34
C ASP A 614 -12.07 -4.10 16.05
N LYS A 615 -10.84 -4.07 16.56
CA LYS A 615 -9.83 -3.10 16.19
C LYS A 615 -9.19 -3.52 14.89
N VAL A 616 -9.26 -2.65 13.90
CA VAL A 616 -8.72 -2.88 12.56
C VAL A 616 -7.76 -1.79 12.13
N MET A 617 -6.94 -2.10 11.13
CA MET A 617 -6.03 -1.17 10.48
C MET A 617 -6.16 -1.32 8.98
N GLN A 618 -6.21 -0.19 8.28
CA GLN A 618 -6.05 -0.14 6.83
C GLN A 618 -4.61 -0.53 6.46
N ILE A 619 -4.43 -1.48 5.56
CA ILE A 619 -3.10 -2.01 5.21
C ILE A 619 -2.59 -1.57 3.84
N ARG A 620 -3.41 -0.85 3.10
CA ARG A 620 -3.09 -0.25 1.79
C ARG A 620 -3.65 1.17 1.74
N ASN A 621 -3.06 2.03 0.90
CA ASN A 621 -3.67 3.32 0.61
C ASN A 621 -4.87 3.10 -0.31
N ASN A 622 -6.05 3.52 0.11
CA ASN A 622 -7.25 3.58 -0.73
C ASN A 622 -7.70 5.03 -0.85
N TYR A 623 -7.39 5.64 -1.99
CA TYR A 623 -7.63 7.07 -2.24
C TYR A 623 -9.06 7.36 -2.69
N GLN A 624 -9.79 6.33 -3.13
CA GLN A 624 -11.13 6.46 -3.73
C GLN A 624 -12.25 6.17 -2.73
N ILE A 625 -11.93 5.59 -1.57
CA ILE A 625 -12.93 5.27 -0.58
C ILE A 625 -13.45 6.55 0.08
N GLU A 626 -14.75 6.71 0.08
CA GLU A 626 -15.40 7.85 0.72
C GLU A 626 -15.53 7.63 2.22
N TRP A 627 -15.34 8.71 2.99
CA TRP A 627 -15.63 8.72 4.40
C TRP A 627 -16.51 9.89 4.77
N GLU A 628 -17.32 9.69 5.80
CA GLU A 628 -18.21 10.70 6.36
C GLU A 628 -18.01 10.80 7.88
N VAL A 629 -18.14 12.03 8.40
CA VAL A 629 -18.29 12.28 9.83
C VAL A 629 -19.74 12.58 10.09
N VAL A 630 -20.39 11.74 10.90
CA VAL A 630 -21.83 11.81 11.12
C VAL A 630 -22.13 12.39 12.50
N SER A 631 -23.06 13.34 12.59
CA SER A 631 -23.53 13.88 13.87
C SER A 631 -24.28 12.82 14.68
N ARG A 632 -24.52 13.08 15.97
CA ARG A 632 -25.37 12.20 16.83
C ARG A 632 -26.79 11.99 16.30
N TYR A 633 -27.24 12.81 15.35
CA TYR A 633 -28.55 12.73 14.71
C TYR A 633 -28.50 12.06 13.33
N GLY A 634 -27.38 11.47 12.92
CA GLY A 634 -27.22 10.80 11.65
C GLY A 634 -27.07 11.75 10.46
N ILE A 635 -26.76 13.03 10.67
CA ILE A 635 -26.54 14.03 9.61
C ILE A 635 -25.05 14.13 9.35
N PRO A 636 -24.58 13.98 8.10
CA PRO A 636 -23.19 14.19 7.75
C PRO A 636 -22.77 15.64 8.07
N ILE A 637 -21.68 15.78 8.83
CA ILE A 637 -21.07 17.09 9.19
C ILE A 637 -19.90 17.38 8.27
N ASP A 638 -19.13 16.33 7.94
CA ASP A 638 -17.96 16.42 7.08
C ASP A 638 -17.87 15.17 6.22
N LYS A 639 -17.24 15.29 5.07
CA LYS A 639 -17.00 14.18 4.15
C LYS A 639 -15.72 14.39 3.35
N GLY A 640 -15.10 13.31 2.96
CA GLY A 640 -13.90 13.36 2.14
C GLY A 640 -13.58 12.00 1.54
N MET A 641 -12.43 11.92 0.91
CA MET A 641 -11.94 10.72 0.26
C MET A 641 -10.59 10.30 0.83
N GLY A 642 -10.35 9.01 0.80
CA GLY A 642 -9.07 8.39 1.14
C GLY A 642 -8.93 7.95 2.59
N ILE A 643 -8.56 6.67 2.73
CA ILE A 643 -8.07 6.06 3.98
C ILE A 643 -6.69 5.45 3.67
N PHE A 644 -5.75 5.66 4.56
CA PHE A 644 -4.35 5.39 4.28
C PHE A 644 -3.80 4.22 5.09
N ASN A 645 -2.74 3.62 4.58
CA ASN A 645 -2.03 2.56 5.28
C ASN A 645 -1.57 3.04 6.68
N GLY A 646 -1.94 2.28 7.70
CA GLY A 646 -1.70 2.61 9.10
C GLY A 646 -2.87 3.29 9.83
N ASP A 647 -3.89 3.78 9.13
CA ASP A 647 -5.10 4.30 9.77
C ASP A 647 -5.79 3.16 10.54
N THR A 648 -6.16 3.42 11.78
CA THR A 648 -6.84 2.42 12.61
C THR A 648 -8.27 2.83 12.91
N GLY A 649 -9.14 1.83 13.01
CA GLY A 649 -10.55 2.02 13.26
C GLY A 649 -11.17 0.87 14.05
N VAL A 650 -12.46 1.01 14.29
CA VAL A 650 -13.31 0.01 14.96
C VAL A 650 -14.43 -0.40 14.03
N VAL A 651 -14.64 -1.69 13.89
CA VAL A 651 -15.78 -2.24 13.15
C VAL A 651 -17.05 -1.90 13.92
N LYS A 652 -17.90 -1.06 13.33
CA LYS A 652 -19.16 -0.63 13.95
C LYS A 652 -20.31 -1.56 13.62
N ARG A 653 -20.43 -1.96 12.38
CA ARG A 653 -21.53 -2.77 11.88
C ARG A 653 -21.10 -3.66 10.74
N ILE A 654 -21.63 -4.87 10.73
CA ILE A 654 -21.50 -5.81 9.62
C ILE A 654 -22.91 -6.02 9.06
N ASP A 655 -23.10 -5.66 7.80
CA ASP A 655 -24.37 -5.85 7.10
C ASP A 655 -24.23 -6.96 6.06
N GLU A 656 -24.73 -8.15 6.40
CA GLU A 656 -24.66 -9.30 5.49
C GLU A 656 -25.59 -9.16 4.28
N TYR A 657 -26.64 -8.34 4.40
CA TYR A 657 -27.58 -8.12 3.30
C TYR A 657 -27.00 -7.16 2.26
N ALA A 658 -26.49 -6.02 2.74
CA ALA A 658 -25.81 -5.06 1.89
C ALA A 658 -24.41 -5.56 1.47
N ARG A 659 -23.88 -6.60 2.16
CA ARG A 659 -22.51 -7.13 1.99
C ARG A 659 -21.45 -6.08 2.25
N GLU A 660 -21.61 -5.37 3.34
CA GLU A 660 -20.79 -4.22 3.69
C GLU A 660 -20.37 -4.27 5.17
N VAL A 661 -19.20 -3.69 5.44
CA VAL A 661 -18.69 -3.47 6.80
C VAL A 661 -18.48 -1.99 7.00
N GLU A 662 -19.08 -1.45 8.06
CA GLU A 662 -18.89 -0.08 8.48
C GLU A 662 -17.79 -0.01 9.52
N VAL A 663 -16.77 0.81 9.26
CA VAL A 663 -15.62 1.03 10.16
C VAL A 663 -15.52 2.49 10.52
N GLU A 664 -15.45 2.80 11.82
CA GLU A 664 -15.16 4.15 12.32
C GLU A 664 -13.66 4.27 12.59
N PHE A 665 -13.00 5.12 11.84
CA PHE A 665 -11.60 5.48 12.01
C PHE A 665 -11.43 6.66 12.98
N ASP A 666 -10.18 7.03 13.24
CA ASP A 666 -9.86 8.24 14.00
C ASP A 666 -10.60 9.46 13.43
N GLU A 667 -10.93 10.46 14.29
CA GLU A 667 -11.72 11.65 13.97
C GLU A 667 -13.18 11.36 13.60
N HIS A 668 -13.69 10.20 14.03
CA HIS A 668 -15.06 9.75 13.73
C HIS A 668 -15.37 9.63 12.23
N ARG A 669 -14.34 9.44 11.39
CA ARG A 669 -14.52 9.16 9.97
C ARG A 669 -15.10 7.77 9.79
N THR A 670 -16.32 7.69 9.33
CA THR A 670 -17.02 6.42 9.07
C THR A 670 -16.88 6.06 7.61
N VAL A 671 -16.48 4.82 7.36
CA VAL A 671 -16.26 4.27 6.02
C VAL A 671 -17.05 2.98 5.87
N THR A 672 -17.65 2.80 4.72
CA THR A 672 -18.34 1.57 4.35
C THR A 672 -17.50 0.78 3.35
N TYR A 673 -17.08 -0.43 3.75
CA TYR A 673 -16.31 -1.36 2.92
C TYR A 673 -17.21 -2.43 2.34
N PRO A 674 -17.29 -2.58 1.01
CA PRO A 674 -17.83 -3.80 0.42
C PRO A 674 -17.03 -5.02 0.86
N PHE A 675 -17.65 -6.18 1.01
CA PHE A 675 -16.95 -7.43 1.41
C PHE A 675 -15.78 -7.80 0.49
N ALA A 676 -15.84 -7.38 -0.77
CA ALA A 676 -14.76 -7.60 -1.75
C ALA A 676 -13.48 -6.79 -1.44
N GLN A 677 -13.57 -5.74 -0.61
CA GLN A 677 -12.43 -4.87 -0.23
C GLN A 677 -11.94 -5.13 1.20
N LEU A 678 -12.45 -6.13 1.89
CA LEU A 678 -12.03 -6.45 3.26
C LEU A 678 -10.60 -6.97 3.36
N ASP A 679 -9.97 -7.33 2.25
CA ASP A 679 -8.53 -7.62 2.16
C ASP A 679 -7.64 -6.38 2.38
N GLU A 680 -8.21 -5.19 2.41
CA GLU A 680 -7.54 -3.95 2.80
C GLU A 680 -7.49 -3.73 4.32
N LEU A 681 -8.22 -4.52 5.10
CA LEU A 681 -8.32 -4.43 6.55
C LEU A 681 -7.67 -5.63 7.24
N GLU A 682 -6.89 -5.37 8.28
CA GLU A 682 -6.36 -6.39 9.20
C GLU A 682 -6.75 -6.07 10.64
N LEU A 683 -6.87 -7.11 11.48
CA LEU A 683 -6.98 -6.91 12.93
C LEU A 683 -5.74 -6.18 13.46
N ALA A 684 -5.95 -5.23 14.38
CA ALA A 684 -4.90 -4.31 14.84
C ALA A 684 -4.70 -4.30 16.37
N TYR A 685 -5.07 -5.33 17.08
CA TYR A 685 -4.73 -5.50 18.51
C TYR A 685 -3.21 -5.63 18.69
N ALA A 686 -2.56 -6.36 17.80
CA ALA A 686 -1.12 -6.39 17.64
C ALA A 686 -0.74 -5.93 16.23
N VAL A 687 0.32 -5.15 16.10
CA VAL A 687 0.87 -4.70 14.82
C VAL A 687 2.39 -4.88 14.80
N THR A 688 2.99 -4.88 13.62
CA THR A 688 4.45 -4.87 13.54
C THR A 688 5.00 -3.52 13.98
N ILE A 689 6.23 -3.51 14.52
CA ILE A 689 6.92 -2.26 14.88
C ILE A 689 7.04 -1.34 13.65
N HIS A 690 7.24 -1.88 12.46
CA HIS A 690 7.25 -1.09 11.21
C HIS A 690 5.91 -0.36 10.97
N LYS A 691 4.78 -1.04 11.16
CA LYS A 691 3.44 -0.42 11.00
C LYS A 691 3.07 0.55 12.13
N SER A 692 3.83 0.59 13.22
CA SER A 692 3.64 1.56 14.30
C SER A 692 4.39 2.88 14.09
N GLN A 693 5.21 3.00 13.06
CA GLN A 693 5.91 4.25 12.74
C GLN A 693 4.91 5.40 12.56
N GLY A 694 5.29 6.60 13.00
CA GLY A 694 4.40 7.78 13.01
C GLY A 694 3.27 7.74 14.05
N SER A 695 3.08 6.61 14.76
CA SER A 695 2.07 6.45 15.80
C SER A 695 2.69 6.52 17.20
N GLU A 696 1.91 6.96 18.18
CA GLU A 696 2.26 6.88 19.60
C GLU A 696 1.08 6.33 20.39
N TYR A 697 1.38 5.57 21.44
CA TYR A 697 0.37 4.89 22.24
C TYR A 697 0.55 5.19 23.74
N PRO A 698 -0.51 5.28 24.52
CA PRO A 698 -0.41 5.46 25.96
C PRO A 698 0.46 4.39 26.62
N ALA A 699 0.30 3.12 26.23
CA ALA A 699 1.18 2.04 26.65
C ALA A 699 1.47 1.08 25.51
N VAL A 700 2.68 0.54 25.51
CA VAL A 700 3.17 -0.45 24.55
C VAL A 700 3.60 -1.72 25.26
N ILE A 701 3.19 -2.87 24.71
CA ILE A 701 3.65 -4.19 25.16
C ILE A 701 4.45 -4.81 24.01
N MET A 702 5.69 -5.26 24.28
CA MET A 702 6.54 -5.91 23.29
C MET A 702 6.88 -7.34 23.72
N PRO A 703 6.27 -8.37 23.10
CA PRO A 703 6.67 -9.75 23.31
C PRO A 703 7.94 -10.06 22.48
N LEU A 704 9.08 -10.29 23.15
CA LEU A 704 10.39 -10.50 22.52
C LEU A 704 11.05 -11.79 23.05
N LEU A 705 10.98 -12.88 22.30
CA LEU A 705 11.56 -14.14 22.74
C LEU A 705 12.69 -14.63 21.82
N SER A 706 12.44 -14.78 20.53
CA SER A 706 13.44 -15.15 19.53
C SER A 706 12.92 -14.87 18.13
N GLY A 707 13.81 -14.63 17.18
CA GLY A 707 13.46 -14.41 15.79
C GLY A 707 14.67 -14.27 14.87
N PRO A 708 14.45 -14.02 13.58
CA PRO A 708 15.51 -13.81 12.61
C PRO A 708 16.37 -12.61 12.97
N LYS A 709 17.69 -12.73 12.92
CA LYS A 709 18.64 -11.64 13.23
C LYS A 709 18.36 -10.37 12.43
N MET A 710 17.92 -10.51 11.18
CA MET A 710 17.61 -9.40 10.29
C MET A 710 16.48 -8.49 10.83
N LEU A 711 15.51 -9.07 11.57
CA LEU A 711 14.41 -8.33 12.21
C LEU A 711 14.72 -7.95 13.66
N PHE A 712 15.59 -8.69 14.34
CA PHE A 712 15.94 -8.47 15.74
C PHE A 712 17.20 -7.60 15.83
N ASN A 713 17.04 -6.32 15.50
CA ASN A 713 18.11 -5.34 15.48
C ASN A 713 17.82 -4.14 16.40
N ARG A 714 18.85 -3.35 16.65
CA ARG A 714 18.85 -2.18 17.53
C ARG A 714 17.81 -1.14 17.15
N ASN A 715 17.73 -0.77 15.87
CA ASN A 715 16.81 0.28 15.40
C ASN A 715 15.35 -0.13 15.51
N LEU A 716 15.05 -1.43 15.32
CA LEU A 716 13.70 -1.93 15.53
C LEU A 716 13.29 -1.82 16.99
N LEU A 717 14.19 -2.23 17.91
CA LEU A 717 13.94 -2.10 19.35
C LEU A 717 13.76 -0.64 19.76
N TYR A 718 14.67 0.22 19.31
CA TYR A 718 14.59 1.67 19.53
C TYR A 718 13.27 2.25 19.06
N THR A 719 12.88 1.95 17.83
CA THR A 719 11.60 2.41 17.26
C THR A 719 10.40 1.92 18.08
N GLY A 720 10.39 0.64 18.48
CA GLY A 720 9.31 0.08 19.30
C GLY A 720 9.19 0.74 20.67
N VAL A 721 10.30 0.97 21.36
CA VAL A 721 10.33 1.64 22.68
C VAL A 721 9.82 3.08 22.57
N THR A 722 10.22 3.80 21.53
CA THR A 722 9.85 5.21 21.30
C THR A 722 8.39 5.41 20.89
N ARG A 723 7.62 4.34 20.68
CA ARG A 723 6.17 4.44 20.39
C ARG A 723 5.32 4.64 21.65
N ALA A 724 5.87 4.44 22.83
CA ALA A 724 5.12 4.58 24.09
C ALA A 724 5.21 6.00 24.65
N LYS A 725 4.06 6.54 25.06
CA LYS A 725 3.97 7.84 25.76
C LYS A 725 4.22 7.72 27.25
N SER A 726 3.58 6.73 27.90
CA SER A 726 3.54 6.65 29.36
C SER A 726 4.06 5.34 29.93
N CYS A 727 4.06 4.25 29.17
CA CYS A 727 4.53 2.96 29.67
C CYS A 727 4.98 2.01 28.57
N VAL A 728 6.15 1.41 28.76
CA VAL A 728 6.64 0.26 27.98
C VAL A 728 6.72 -0.96 28.88
N THR A 729 6.21 -2.08 28.40
CA THR A 729 6.41 -3.38 29.05
C THR A 729 6.95 -4.38 28.04
N ILE A 730 8.15 -4.88 28.25
CA ILE A 730 8.76 -5.92 27.42
C ILE A 730 8.55 -7.27 28.11
N LEU A 731 8.03 -8.24 27.36
CA LEU A 731 7.80 -9.64 27.81
C LEU A 731 8.70 -10.56 27.01
N GLY A 732 9.71 -11.19 27.62
CA GLY A 732 10.56 -12.08 26.84
C GLY A 732 11.85 -12.48 27.53
N SER A 733 12.92 -12.61 26.76
CA SER A 733 14.24 -13.01 27.24
C SER A 733 15.19 -11.81 27.29
N SER A 734 15.85 -11.60 28.43
CA SER A 734 16.89 -10.59 28.59
C SER A 734 18.06 -10.81 27.63
N GLN A 735 18.36 -12.08 27.32
CA GLN A 735 19.38 -12.43 26.31
C GLN A 735 18.97 -11.91 24.93
N THR A 736 17.73 -12.17 24.49
CA THR A 736 17.23 -11.66 23.19
C THR A 736 17.24 -10.14 23.13
N LEU A 737 16.88 -9.48 24.21
CA LEU A 737 16.92 -8.03 24.31
C LEU A 737 18.35 -7.49 24.16
N GLN A 738 19.34 -8.11 24.82
CA GLN A 738 20.75 -7.74 24.69
C GLN A 738 21.26 -8.01 23.27
N GLU A 739 20.93 -9.18 22.70
CA GLU A 739 21.28 -9.50 21.31
C GLU A 739 20.75 -8.46 20.31
N MET A 740 19.54 -7.89 20.54
CA MET A 740 18.99 -6.81 19.72
C MET A 740 19.79 -5.51 19.90
N ILE A 741 20.18 -5.17 21.13
CA ILE A 741 21.00 -3.97 21.42
C ILE A 741 22.38 -4.08 20.77
N ASP A 742 22.99 -5.26 20.83
CA ASP A 742 24.32 -5.51 20.25
C ASP A 742 24.28 -5.59 18.71
N ASN A 743 23.11 -5.99 18.14
CA ASN A 743 22.93 -6.12 16.72
C ASN A 743 22.74 -4.75 16.05
N ASN A 744 23.86 -4.17 15.60
CA ASN A 744 23.90 -2.94 14.82
C ASN A 744 23.92 -3.20 13.31
N ASP A 745 23.70 -4.44 12.89
CA ASP A 745 23.52 -4.76 11.47
C ASP A 745 22.23 -4.06 10.97
N GLN A 746 22.40 -2.77 10.73
CA GLN A 746 21.47 -2.06 9.87
C GLN A 746 21.61 -2.75 8.52
N ASN A 747 20.50 -3.25 7.96
CA ASN A 747 20.49 -3.59 6.55
C ASN A 747 20.94 -2.34 5.79
N ARG A 748 22.24 -2.29 5.47
CA ARG A 748 22.80 -1.17 4.72
C ARG A 748 22.04 -1.08 3.42
N ARG A 749 21.22 -0.07 3.31
CA ARG A 749 20.51 0.17 2.06
C ARG A 749 21.51 0.66 1.03
N TYR A 750 21.41 0.09 -0.13
CA TYR A 750 22.17 0.54 -1.29
C TYR A 750 21.44 1.75 -1.90
N THR A 751 21.91 2.96 -1.54
CA THR A 751 21.40 4.25 -2.03
C THR A 751 22.56 5.09 -2.53
N GLY A 752 22.32 5.99 -3.46
CA GLY A 752 23.34 6.84 -4.05
C GLY A 752 22.94 8.32 -4.08
N LEU A 753 21.88 8.71 -3.37
CA LEU A 753 21.42 10.10 -3.34
C LEU A 753 22.47 11.04 -2.73
N ASP A 754 23.15 10.64 -1.64
CA ASP A 754 24.19 11.41 -0.99
C ASP A 754 25.36 11.73 -1.93
N GLU A 755 25.81 10.74 -2.71
CA GLU A 755 26.87 10.93 -3.71
C GLU A 755 26.44 11.86 -4.83
N ARG A 756 25.19 11.72 -5.33
CA ARG A 756 24.66 12.59 -6.39
C ARG A 756 24.59 14.04 -5.95
N ILE A 757 24.19 14.26 -4.68
CA ILE A 757 24.18 15.60 -4.10
C ILE A 757 25.61 16.15 -4.02
N ARG A 758 26.60 15.32 -3.63
CA ARG A 758 28.01 15.75 -3.58
C ARG A 758 28.61 16.01 -4.97
N GLU A 759 28.19 15.26 -6.00
CA GLU A 759 28.65 15.42 -7.39
C GLU A 759 28.18 16.76 -8.01
N LEU A 760 27.04 17.29 -7.57
CA LEU A 760 26.59 18.62 -8.01
C LEU A 760 27.40 19.71 -7.29
N VAL A 761 27.83 20.70 -8.06
CA VAL A 761 28.52 21.87 -7.50
C VAL A 761 27.45 22.79 -6.93
N PHE A 762 27.40 22.90 -5.62
CA PHE A 762 26.51 23.80 -4.90
C PHE A 762 27.14 25.18 -4.78
#